data_3fdab9082437765b8a547543a6cc96da
#
_entry.id   3fdab9082437765b8a547543a6cc96da
#
_cell.length_a   1.000
_cell.length_b   1.000
_cell.length_c   1.000
_cell.angle_alpha   90.00
_cell.angle_beta   90.00
_cell.angle_gamma   90.00
#
_symmetry.space_group_name_H-M   'P 1'
#
loop_
_entity.id
_entity.type
_entity.pdbx_description
1 polymer ?
#
loop_
_entity_poly.entity_id
_entity_poly.type
_entity_poly.pdbx_seq_one_letter_code
_entity_poly.pdbx_strand_id
1 'polypeptide(L)'
;MEFQRIKMNKYQTELTEELVNSLPQEVQDQLFDIINNVEFVKRLISPTREYAKDRPRDDRGRIIVDLANPHILEDMDYFRPSAIHYEKYGTFTNLRPNANPNSEYGKWIREERRRIWDGYVRESDGEWVTGYLYWFLNYSPMMLSKIREYKDKDDKKRKSKRADRVESLPECWEGIYWRFHCLDQASNGGLYNNFEGGQHMAELASRGKGKSYSLASILNHIFVVGENEEAHEKVKGIVTAYQKEYLTKDGVLNKFVDMANFCATNTQFPRKRLKNSLQEMTWIMGYKDVELDIERGTQNTVLGVSSKDDESKLRGKRAAKILIEEFGTFPRLVDLYNVLLPSVQDGDIIFGQIYMLGTAGDNESDFAGAQEIMYNPRGYNMYALPNVFDKYNQGKPYFVFFFPGYVNRKGCYNEDGVSDIIKALIEILMNRYRVKYNSTDPNTIIKTIAEVPITPAEAIVKTGVNMFPVADLTERIGQLDSNPTEYNDVYVGDLVFGKDGQVEYKPTSAQPIRDFPHKDNKIEGAIEIFQMPEIDKNTNKPYNDRYILGADPYDDDESNTMSLGSIFVLDLWTDRIVAEYTGRPSFADDYYEICRKLCLFYNGRLNYEYNKKGLFSHFSTRNSLYLLTDVLDFLKEKQMMKDGIGNKSKGTNASPAINAYARSRLRSWLLSPVPVIQTIDGESKEVMVPRLFTVRNRALLKELINYNSEGNFDRVSAMGMLMLLREDKMIKYQGNVGRDRQENAENSYDGEDPFFKRNYHP
;
A
#
# COMPACT_ATOMS: atom_id res chain seq x y z
N MET A 1 1.93 -32.66 -1.79
CA MET A 1 2.86 -32.13 -0.76
C MET A 1 2.61 -32.88 0.53
N GLU A 2 3.63 -33.44 1.15
CA GLU A 2 3.48 -33.97 2.51
C GLU A 2 3.09 -32.83 3.42
N PHE A 3 2.05 -33.01 4.21
CA PHE A 3 1.55 -32.02 5.17
C PHE A 3 2.59 -31.80 6.28
N GLN A 4 3.36 -30.72 6.16
CA GLN A 4 4.34 -30.36 7.18
C GLN A 4 3.63 -29.66 8.33
N ARG A 5 3.54 -30.32 9.47
CA ARG A 5 2.86 -29.80 10.67
C ARG A 5 3.60 -28.56 11.19
N ILE A 6 2.99 -27.38 11.01
CA ILE A 6 3.53 -26.11 11.51
C ILE A 6 3.31 -26.06 13.03
N LYS A 7 4.40 -25.94 13.80
CA LYS A 7 4.29 -25.71 15.25
C LYS A 7 3.92 -24.26 15.52
N MET A 8 2.85 -24.04 16.29
CA MET A 8 2.33 -22.71 16.64
C MET A 8 2.14 -22.60 18.15
N ASN A 9 1.96 -21.35 18.64
CA ASN A 9 1.62 -21.14 20.04
C ASN A 9 0.16 -21.58 20.34
N LYS A 10 -0.16 -21.71 21.62
CA LYS A 10 -1.44 -22.26 22.11
C LYS A 10 -2.70 -21.45 21.76
N TYR A 11 -2.53 -20.22 21.28
CA TYR A 11 -3.65 -19.32 20.95
C TYR A 11 -4.09 -19.44 19.49
N GLN A 12 -3.39 -20.22 18.69
CA GLN A 12 -3.67 -20.39 17.27
C GLN A 12 -4.50 -21.65 17.02
N THR A 13 -5.44 -21.56 16.09
CA THR A 13 -6.15 -22.73 15.57
C THR A 13 -5.15 -23.69 14.92
N GLU A 14 -5.15 -24.96 15.37
CA GLU A 14 -4.26 -25.98 14.82
C GLU A 14 -4.63 -26.30 13.37
N LEU A 15 -3.65 -26.24 12.49
CA LEU A 15 -3.79 -26.66 11.09
C LEU A 15 -3.72 -28.20 11.03
N THR A 16 -4.87 -28.86 11.19
CA THR A 16 -4.97 -30.31 10.98
C THR A 16 -5.10 -30.62 9.49
N GLU A 17 -4.70 -31.83 9.09
CA GLU A 17 -4.86 -32.29 7.71
C GLU A 17 -6.34 -32.26 7.26
N GLU A 18 -7.26 -32.60 8.14
CA GLU A 18 -8.71 -32.52 7.90
C GLU A 18 -9.15 -31.08 7.61
N LEU A 19 -8.72 -30.11 8.43
CA LEU A 19 -9.05 -28.70 8.24
C LEU A 19 -8.49 -28.20 6.90
N VAL A 20 -7.23 -28.46 6.62
CA VAL A 20 -6.57 -28.00 5.40
C VAL A 20 -7.24 -28.60 4.17
N ASN A 21 -7.51 -29.91 4.15
CA ASN A 21 -8.16 -30.58 3.03
C ASN A 21 -9.63 -30.12 2.83
N SER A 22 -10.25 -29.52 3.83
CA SER A 22 -11.59 -28.93 3.71
C SER A 22 -11.61 -27.59 2.96
N LEU A 23 -10.46 -26.93 2.78
CA LEU A 23 -10.33 -25.64 2.11
C LEU A 23 -10.13 -25.83 0.61
N PRO A 24 -10.61 -24.90 -0.24
CA PRO A 24 -10.25 -24.86 -1.66
C PRO A 24 -8.74 -24.78 -1.86
N GLN A 25 -8.19 -25.41 -2.91
CA GLN A 25 -6.73 -25.44 -3.18
C GLN A 25 -6.12 -24.03 -3.23
N GLU A 26 -6.76 -23.10 -3.90
CA GLU A 26 -6.32 -21.69 -3.98
C GLU A 26 -6.20 -21.05 -2.60
N VAL A 27 -7.10 -21.36 -1.67
CA VAL A 27 -7.06 -20.85 -0.29
C VAL A 27 -5.93 -21.49 0.49
N GLN A 28 -5.68 -22.79 0.29
CA GLN A 28 -4.54 -23.48 0.90
C GLN A 28 -3.22 -22.85 0.46
N ASP A 29 -3.04 -22.68 -0.85
CA ASP A 29 -1.81 -22.12 -1.43
C ASP A 29 -1.54 -20.70 -0.90
N GLN A 30 -2.56 -19.83 -0.86
CA GLN A 30 -2.45 -18.48 -0.31
C GLN A 30 -2.16 -18.50 1.19
N LEU A 31 -2.79 -19.37 1.97
CA LEU A 31 -2.58 -19.47 3.41
C LEU A 31 -1.13 -19.85 3.73
N PHE A 32 -0.60 -20.88 3.07
CA PHE A 32 0.78 -21.31 3.28
C PHE A 32 1.79 -20.28 2.77
N ASP A 33 1.49 -19.61 1.65
CA ASP A 33 2.33 -18.53 1.15
C ASP A 33 2.43 -17.37 2.17
N ILE A 34 1.31 -16.94 2.76
CA ILE A 34 1.29 -15.90 3.79
C ILE A 34 2.08 -16.34 5.03
N ILE A 35 1.83 -17.56 5.54
CA ILE A 35 2.52 -18.09 6.72
C ILE A 35 4.03 -18.17 6.48
N ASN A 36 4.47 -18.51 5.28
CA ASN A 36 5.88 -18.68 4.95
C ASN A 36 6.60 -17.38 4.56
N ASN A 37 5.89 -16.35 4.12
CA ASN A 37 6.52 -15.16 3.52
C ASN A 37 6.22 -13.84 4.22
N VAL A 38 5.21 -13.77 5.12
CA VAL A 38 4.93 -12.57 5.91
C VAL A 38 5.55 -12.71 7.29
N GLU A 39 6.63 -11.97 7.55
CA GLU A 39 7.41 -12.10 8.79
C GLU A 39 6.59 -11.80 10.04
N PHE A 40 5.69 -10.80 9.98
CA PHE A 40 4.82 -10.46 11.11
C PHE A 40 3.88 -11.62 11.49
N VAL A 41 3.33 -12.32 10.49
CA VAL A 41 2.50 -13.52 10.72
C VAL A 41 3.31 -14.61 11.40
N LYS A 42 4.53 -14.91 10.93
CA LYS A 42 5.41 -15.91 11.56
C LYS A 42 5.65 -15.61 13.03
N ARG A 43 5.94 -14.35 13.37
CA ARG A 43 6.19 -13.94 14.75
C ARG A 43 4.97 -14.09 15.63
N LEU A 44 3.79 -13.68 15.13
CA LEU A 44 2.54 -13.80 15.89
C LEU A 44 2.12 -15.25 16.18
N ILE A 45 2.35 -16.17 15.24
CA ILE A 45 1.99 -17.58 15.43
C ILE A 45 3.09 -18.40 16.11
N SER A 46 4.30 -17.87 16.26
CA SER A 46 5.48 -18.59 16.76
C SER A 46 5.21 -19.28 18.10
N PRO A 47 5.64 -20.54 18.28
CA PRO A 47 5.58 -21.22 19.60
C PRO A 47 6.52 -20.57 20.62
N THR A 48 7.50 -19.76 20.17
CA THR A 48 8.46 -19.04 21.02
C THR A 48 8.07 -17.58 21.24
N ARG A 49 6.83 -17.19 20.92
CA ARG A 49 6.35 -15.84 21.20
C ARG A 49 6.41 -15.57 22.71
N GLU A 50 7.08 -14.48 23.08
CA GLU A 50 7.39 -14.16 24.47
C GLU A 50 6.17 -13.71 25.27
N TYR A 51 6.26 -13.79 26.60
CA TYR A 51 5.34 -13.18 27.55
C TYR A 51 5.95 -11.91 28.17
N ALA A 52 5.13 -11.07 28.79
CA ALA A 52 5.58 -9.83 29.42
C ALA A 52 6.73 -10.07 30.41
N LYS A 53 6.66 -11.12 31.23
CA LYS A 53 7.69 -11.49 32.22
C LYS A 53 9.06 -11.84 31.60
N ASP A 54 9.08 -12.27 30.34
CA ASP A 54 10.28 -12.71 29.64
C ASP A 54 10.95 -11.54 28.84
N ARG A 55 10.30 -10.36 28.82
CA ARG A 55 10.80 -9.17 28.14
C ARG A 55 11.75 -8.35 29.02
N PRO A 56 12.73 -7.65 28.42
CA PRO A 56 13.53 -6.66 29.12
C PRO A 56 12.66 -5.54 29.71
N ARG A 57 13.11 -4.92 30.81
CA ARG A 57 12.42 -3.81 31.46
C ARG A 57 13.26 -2.54 31.37
N ASP A 58 12.57 -1.41 31.31
CA ASP A 58 13.18 -0.08 31.44
C ASP A 58 13.47 0.28 32.92
N ASP A 59 14.08 1.46 33.13
CA ASP A 59 14.44 1.97 34.46
C ASP A 59 13.23 2.19 35.38
N ARG A 60 12.01 2.25 34.84
CA ARG A 60 10.76 2.36 35.57
C ARG A 60 10.11 1.01 35.87
N GLY A 61 10.78 -0.10 35.51
CA GLY A 61 10.27 -1.45 35.67
C GLY A 61 9.20 -1.88 34.61
N ARG A 62 8.92 -1.04 33.60
CA ARG A 62 8.00 -1.36 32.51
C ARG A 62 8.68 -2.23 31.48
N ILE A 63 7.96 -3.18 30.89
CA ILE A 63 8.52 -3.97 29.78
C ILE A 63 8.89 -3.08 28.60
N ILE A 64 9.95 -3.45 27.87
CA ILE A 64 10.30 -2.83 26.60
C ILE A 64 9.44 -3.46 25.50
N VAL A 65 8.52 -2.66 24.96
CA VAL A 65 7.57 -3.11 23.94
C VAL A 65 8.23 -3.08 22.56
N ASP A 66 8.36 -4.26 21.97
CA ASP A 66 8.83 -4.44 20.60
C ASP A 66 7.61 -4.67 19.67
N LEU A 67 7.25 -3.64 18.91
CA LEU A 67 6.04 -3.66 18.08
C LEU A 67 6.21 -4.47 16.78
N ALA A 68 7.44 -4.76 16.39
CA ALA A 68 7.70 -5.68 15.28
C ALA A 68 7.74 -7.15 15.75
N ASN A 69 7.89 -7.39 17.07
CA ASN A 69 7.86 -8.70 17.68
C ASN A 69 7.07 -8.65 18.99
N PRO A 70 5.74 -8.43 18.94
CA PRO A 70 4.92 -8.18 20.11
C PRO A 70 4.80 -9.44 20.96
N HIS A 71 4.87 -9.22 22.28
CA HIS A 71 4.67 -10.27 23.28
C HIS A 71 3.19 -10.69 23.40
N ILE A 72 2.93 -11.75 24.14
CA ILE A 72 1.57 -12.23 24.45
C ILE A 72 0.99 -11.37 25.58
N LEU A 73 -0.22 -10.89 25.41
CA LEU A 73 -0.97 -10.17 26.45
C LEU A 73 -1.68 -11.17 27.37
N GLU A 74 -1.64 -10.92 28.68
CA GLU A 74 -2.34 -11.73 29.68
C GLU A 74 -2.97 -10.81 30.73
N ASP A 75 -4.14 -11.21 31.25
CA ASP A 75 -4.87 -10.52 32.35
C ASP A 75 -5.03 -9.01 32.10
N MET A 76 -5.51 -8.66 30.90
CA MET A 76 -5.65 -7.26 30.49
C MET A 76 -6.78 -6.51 31.21
N ASP A 77 -7.69 -7.22 31.87
CA ASP A 77 -8.70 -6.60 32.76
C ASP A 77 -8.07 -5.92 33.98
N TYR A 78 -6.84 -6.29 34.39
CA TYR A 78 -6.07 -5.56 35.39
C TYR A 78 -5.95 -4.05 35.09
N PHE A 79 -5.92 -3.68 33.81
CA PHE A 79 -5.79 -2.30 33.34
C PHE A 79 -7.13 -1.57 33.17
N ARG A 80 -8.26 -2.20 33.55
CA ARG A 80 -9.62 -1.67 33.46
C ARG A 80 -10.31 -1.48 34.83
N PRO A 81 -9.58 -1.11 35.91
CA PRO A 81 -10.16 -1.10 37.26
C PRO A 81 -11.35 -0.16 37.37
N SER A 82 -11.28 1.02 36.77
CA SER A 82 -12.35 2.02 36.80
C SER A 82 -13.54 1.62 35.93
N ALA A 83 -13.27 1.02 34.74
CA ALA A 83 -14.31 0.47 33.87
C ALA A 83 -15.07 -0.67 34.53
N ILE A 84 -14.38 -1.65 35.13
CA ILE A 84 -14.97 -2.78 35.83
C ILE A 84 -15.81 -2.31 37.03
N HIS A 85 -15.32 -1.32 37.78
CA HIS A 85 -16.08 -0.74 38.88
C HIS A 85 -17.37 -0.07 38.36
N TYR A 86 -17.27 0.69 37.25
CA TYR A 86 -18.43 1.32 36.64
C TYR A 86 -19.43 0.31 36.08
N GLU A 87 -18.95 -0.72 35.39
CA GLU A 87 -19.81 -1.79 34.84
C GLU A 87 -20.58 -2.54 35.95
N LYS A 88 -19.97 -2.67 37.13
CA LYS A 88 -20.57 -3.40 38.26
C LYS A 88 -21.50 -2.52 39.12
N TYR A 89 -21.15 -1.26 39.34
CA TYR A 89 -21.82 -0.41 40.32
C TYR A 89 -22.47 0.85 39.73
N GLY A 90 -22.27 1.14 38.44
CA GLY A 90 -22.76 2.36 37.79
C GLY A 90 -22.01 3.64 38.19
N THR A 91 -20.90 3.51 38.89
CA THR A 91 -20.05 4.65 39.36
C THR A 91 -18.58 4.26 39.21
N PHE A 92 -17.68 5.24 39.03
CA PHE A 92 -16.24 5.02 38.93
C PHE A 92 -15.55 4.85 40.28
N THR A 93 -16.20 5.24 41.36
CA THR A 93 -15.75 5.05 42.73
C THR A 93 -16.93 5.14 43.70
N ASN A 94 -16.85 4.43 44.81
CA ASN A 94 -17.80 4.53 45.92
C ASN A 94 -17.43 5.65 46.92
N LEU A 95 -16.26 6.30 46.73
CA LEU A 95 -15.79 7.39 47.60
C LEU A 95 -16.58 8.68 47.34
N ARG A 96 -16.99 9.36 48.39
CA ARG A 96 -17.67 10.65 48.28
C ARG A 96 -16.66 11.73 47.89
N PRO A 97 -16.95 12.61 46.93
CA PRO A 97 -16.13 13.71 46.58
C PRO A 97 -15.78 14.57 47.80
N ASN A 98 -14.49 14.89 47.96
CA ASN A 98 -13.97 15.67 49.07
C ASN A 98 -12.84 16.57 48.58
N ALA A 99 -12.90 17.86 48.96
CA ALA A 99 -11.90 18.86 48.56
C ALA A 99 -10.55 18.69 49.31
N ASN A 100 -10.51 17.96 50.43
CA ASN A 100 -9.28 17.70 51.15
C ASN A 100 -8.39 16.71 50.35
N PRO A 101 -7.20 17.10 49.89
CA PRO A 101 -6.30 16.26 49.13
C PRO A 101 -5.80 15.04 49.93
N ASN A 102 -5.83 15.07 51.24
CA ASN A 102 -5.43 13.94 52.10
C ASN A 102 -6.54 12.97 52.42
N SER A 103 -7.80 13.24 52.02
CA SER A 103 -8.91 12.32 52.13
C SER A 103 -8.68 11.08 51.20
N GLU A 104 -9.41 9.98 51.48
CA GLU A 104 -9.36 8.79 50.62
C GLU A 104 -9.75 9.15 49.19
N TYR A 105 -10.76 9.99 49.00
CA TYR A 105 -11.12 10.49 47.69
C TYR A 105 -9.99 11.32 47.04
N GLY A 106 -9.37 12.21 47.81
CA GLY A 106 -8.25 13.04 47.33
C GLY A 106 -7.02 12.20 46.92
N LYS A 107 -6.75 11.11 47.63
CA LYS A 107 -5.69 10.16 47.26
C LYS A 107 -6.06 9.38 45.99
N TRP A 108 -7.30 8.90 45.94
CA TRP A 108 -7.81 8.16 44.79
C TRP A 108 -7.77 8.99 43.50
N ILE A 109 -8.27 10.22 43.51
CA ILE A 109 -8.31 11.06 42.30
C ILE A 109 -6.92 11.46 41.80
N ARG A 110 -5.94 11.64 42.73
CA ARG A 110 -4.55 11.88 42.30
C ARG A 110 -3.94 10.66 41.63
N GLU A 111 -4.13 9.49 42.23
CA GLU A 111 -3.63 8.25 41.64
C GLU A 111 -4.29 7.98 40.27
N GLU A 112 -5.59 8.22 40.18
CA GLU A 112 -6.34 8.04 38.93
C GLU A 112 -5.86 9.01 37.84
N ARG A 113 -5.58 10.29 38.17
CA ARG A 113 -4.99 11.24 37.24
C ARG A 113 -3.59 10.82 36.81
N ARG A 114 -2.77 10.31 37.74
CA ARG A 114 -1.46 9.80 37.42
C ARG A 114 -1.54 8.65 36.41
N ARG A 115 -2.47 7.72 36.60
CA ARG A 115 -2.71 6.63 35.62
C ARG A 115 -3.16 7.13 34.25
N ILE A 116 -4.00 8.16 34.24
CA ILE A 116 -4.50 8.78 33.01
C ILE A 116 -3.36 9.47 32.23
N TRP A 117 -2.41 10.10 32.91
CA TRP A 117 -1.31 10.83 32.29
C TRP A 117 -0.11 9.93 31.98
N ASP A 118 0.38 9.20 32.99
CA ASP A 118 1.64 8.44 32.93
C ASP A 118 1.47 6.97 32.54
N GLY A 119 0.23 6.50 32.53
CA GLY A 119 -0.10 5.09 32.34
C GLY A 119 -0.17 4.28 33.64
N TYR A 120 -0.41 2.97 33.47
CA TYR A 120 -0.60 2.03 34.56
C TYR A 120 0.27 0.79 34.37
N VAL A 121 1.11 0.51 35.36
CA VAL A 121 2.07 -0.60 35.34
C VAL A 121 1.58 -1.72 36.24
N ARG A 122 1.71 -2.96 35.81
CA ARG A 122 1.50 -4.17 36.60
C ARG A 122 2.85 -4.61 37.17
N GLU A 123 3.01 -4.51 38.49
CA GLU A 123 4.31 -4.73 39.15
C GLU A 123 4.80 -6.18 39.05
N SER A 124 3.87 -7.15 38.93
CA SER A 124 4.20 -8.57 38.93
C SER A 124 5.07 -9.00 37.76
N ASP A 125 4.87 -8.39 36.58
CA ASP A 125 5.57 -8.76 35.34
C ASP A 125 6.07 -7.54 34.51
N GLY A 126 5.80 -6.32 34.99
CA GLY A 126 6.17 -5.10 34.31
C GLY A 126 5.33 -4.75 33.09
N GLU A 127 4.23 -5.48 32.83
CA GLU A 127 3.26 -5.10 31.79
C GLU A 127 2.67 -3.74 32.09
N TRP A 128 2.39 -2.94 31.07
CA TRP A 128 1.92 -1.60 31.27
C TRP A 128 1.04 -1.13 30.11
N VAL A 129 0.18 -0.15 30.41
CA VAL A 129 -0.60 0.58 29.42
C VAL A 129 -0.26 2.06 29.49
N THR A 130 -0.23 2.73 28.31
CA THR A 130 0.04 4.18 28.25
C THR A 130 -1.12 4.98 28.83
N GLY A 131 -0.91 6.25 29.16
CA GLY A 131 -1.99 7.10 29.71
C GLY A 131 -3.19 7.21 28.76
N TYR A 132 -2.95 7.37 27.46
CA TYR A 132 -4.02 7.38 26.46
C TYR A 132 -4.74 6.03 26.36
N LEU A 133 -4.04 4.90 26.47
CA LEU A 133 -4.68 3.59 26.49
C LEU A 133 -5.50 3.38 27.75
N TYR A 134 -4.97 3.77 28.94
CA TYR A 134 -5.71 3.73 30.20
C TYR A 134 -7.02 4.54 30.11
N TRP A 135 -6.95 5.76 29.56
CA TRP A 135 -8.13 6.58 29.31
C TRP A 135 -9.12 5.91 28.35
N PHE A 136 -8.62 5.36 27.24
CA PHE A 136 -9.45 4.65 26.27
C PHE A 136 -10.22 3.52 26.93
N LEU A 137 -9.54 2.66 27.70
CA LEU A 137 -10.14 1.48 28.32
C LEU A 137 -11.15 1.82 29.43
N ASN A 138 -10.94 2.92 30.17
CA ASN A 138 -11.71 3.21 31.37
C ASN A 138 -12.75 4.33 31.19
N TYR A 139 -12.58 5.25 30.24
CA TYR A 139 -13.40 6.48 30.14
C TYR A 139 -13.97 6.74 28.75
N SER A 140 -13.75 5.87 27.78
CA SER A 140 -14.15 6.11 26.38
C SER A 140 -15.18 5.07 25.91
N PRO A 141 -16.46 5.26 26.20
CA PRO A 141 -17.50 4.32 25.74
C PRO A 141 -17.56 4.29 24.22
N MET A 142 -17.88 3.12 23.68
CA MET A 142 -18.04 2.88 22.26
C MET A 142 -19.19 1.92 21.97
N MET A 143 -19.76 2.01 20.77
CA MET A 143 -20.82 1.13 20.33
C MET A 143 -20.23 -0.21 19.89
N LEU A 144 -20.31 -1.21 20.77
CA LEU A 144 -19.86 -2.57 20.49
C LEU A 144 -21.01 -3.46 19.98
N SER A 145 -20.68 -4.41 19.12
CA SER A 145 -21.65 -5.42 18.69
C SER A 145 -21.59 -6.63 19.61
N LYS A 146 -22.60 -6.80 20.46
CA LYS A 146 -22.74 -7.97 21.35
C LYS A 146 -23.62 -9.03 20.69
N ILE A 147 -23.11 -10.26 20.60
CA ILE A 147 -23.86 -11.40 20.03
C ILE A 147 -25.02 -11.74 20.98
N ARG A 148 -26.21 -11.85 20.43
CA ARG A 148 -27.36 -12.29 21.23
C ARG A 148 -27.19 -13.75 21.67
N GLU A 149 -27.25 -13.98 22.97
CA GLU A 149 -27.38 -15.29 23.52
C GLU A 149 -28.88 -15.59 23.77
N TYR A 150 -29.33 -16.76 23.42
CA TYR A 150 -30.68 -17.24 23.69
C TYR A 150 -30.63 -18.67 24.18
N LYS A 151 -31.63 -19.05 24.96
CA LYS A 151 -31.84 -20.45 25.37
C LYS A 151 -32.68 -21.14 24.30
N ASP A 152 -32.24 -22.31 23.85
CA ASP A 152 -33.05 -23.14 22.97
C ASP A 152 -34.16 -23.88 23.77
N LYS A 153 -34.95 -24.70 23.08
CA LYS A 153 -36.03 -25.47 23.68
C LYS A 153 -35.56 -26.45 24.75
N ASP A 154 -34.28 -26.78 24.77
CA ASP A 154 -33.62 -27.69 25.72
C ASP A 154 -32.87 -26.92 26.83
N ASP A 155 -33.15 -25.64 27.03
CA ASP A 155 -32.54 -24.73 28.02
C ASP A 155 -31.01 -24.54 27.84
N LYS A 156 -30.45 -24.94 26.66
CA LYS A 156 -29.03 -24.76 26.33
C LYS A 156 -28.78 -23.37 25.78
N LYS A 157 -27.78 -22.67 26.33
CA LYS A 157 -27.35 -21.39 25.82
C LYS A 157 -26.78 -21.55 24.41
N ARG A 158 -27.35 -20.82 23.46
CA ARG A 158 -26.88 -20.73 22.06
C ARG A 158 -26.60 -19.30 21.67
N LYS A 159 -25.64 -19.12 20.78
CA LYS A 159 -25.27 -17.81 20.22
C LYS A 159 -25.94 -17.59 18.86
N SER A 160 -26.62 -16.46 18.71
CA SER A 160 -27.21 -16.04 17.45
C SER A 160 -26.14 -15.54 16.49
N LYS A 161 -26.35 -15.65 15.16
CA LYS A 161 -25.57 -14.93 14.18
C LYS A 161 -25.88 -13.42 14.16
N ARG A 162 -26.94 -12.98 14.86
CA ARG A 162 -27.35 -11.58 14.96
C ARG A 162 -26.77 -10.96 16.24
N ALA A 163 -26.23 -9.75 16.10
CA ALA A 163 -25.69 -8.98 17.21
C ALA A 163 -26.50 -7.69 17.42
N ASP A 164 -26.59 -7.24 18.67
CA ASP A 164 -27.09 -5.91 19.02
C ASP A 164 -25.91 -4.94 19.18
N ARG A 165 -26.10 -3.69 18.80
CA ARG A 165 -25.14 -2.62 19.08
C ARG A 165 -25.46 -2.03 20.46
N VAL A 166 -24.50 -2.12 21.36
CA VAL A 166 -24.65 -1.69 22.76
C VAL A 166 -23.47 -0.77 23.10
N GLU A 167 -23.75 0.35 23.76
CA GLU A 167 -22.73 1.19 24.34
C GLU A 167 -22.05 0.47 25.50
N SER A 168 -20.72 0.40 25.49
CA SER A 168 -19.92 -0.30 26.50
C SER A 168 -18.53 0.28 26.54
N LEU A 169 -17.87 0.22 27.68
CA LEU A 169 -16.44 0.50 27.76
C LEU A 169 -15.64 -0.58 27.00
N PRO A 170 -14.54 -0.22 26.32
CA PRO A 170 -13.80 -1.15 25.47
C PRO A 170 -13.03 -2.19 26.28
N GLU A 171 -12.84 -3.36 25.64
CA GLU A 171 -11.87 -4.36 26.05
C GLU A 171 -10.48 -4.01 25.48
N CYS A 172 -9.41 -4.51 26.09
CA CYS A 172 -8.08 -4.34 25.53
C CYS A 172 -7.82 -5.40 24.45
N TRP A 173 -7.43 -4.94 23.27
CA TRP A 173 -7.06 -5.79 22.13
C TRP A 173 -5.61 -5.55 21.73
N GLU A 174 -4.92 -6.56 21.23
CA GLU A 174 -3.52 -6.45 20.78
C GLU A 174 -3.27 -5.25 19.88
N GLY A 175 -4.07 -5.07 18.85
CA GLY A 175 -3.88 -3.97 17.89
C GLY A 175 -4.13 -2.59 18.50
N ILE A 176 -5.08 -2.46 19.44
CA ILE A 176 -5.31 -1.21 20.20
C ILE A 176 -4.15 -0.96 21.17
N TYR A 177 -3.67 -1.99 21.85
CA TYR A 177 -2.49 -1.93 22.69
C TYR A 177 -1.29 -1.41 21.87
N TRP A 178 -1.00 -2.02 20.73
CA TRP A 178 0.10 -1.58 19.87
C TRP A 178 -0.07 -0.15 19.34
N ARG A 179 -1.28 0.23 18.95
CA ARG A 179 -1.59 1.61 18.50
C ARG A 179 -1.18 2.65 19.51
N PHE A 180 -1.64 2.51 20.75
CA PHE A 180 -1.34 3.51 21.78
C PHE A 180 0.12 3.45 22.24
N HIS A 181 0.75 2.27 22.19
CA HIS A 181 2.21 2.17 22.43
C HIS A 181 3.03 2.80 21.31
N CYS A 182 2.65 2.66 20.04
CA CYS A 182 3.29 3.38 18.93
C CYS A 182 3.16 4.89 19.12
N LEU A 183 1.98 5.37 19.53
CA LEU A 183 1.72 6.80 19.75
C LEU A 183 2.59 7.35 20.89
N ASP A 184 2.69 6.63 21.99
CA ASP A 184 3.53 6.99 23.13
C ASP A 184 5.03 6.99 22.76
N GLN A 185 5.50 5.91 22.13
CA GLN A 185 6.90 5.80 21.73
C GLN A 185 7.31 6.83 20.69
N ALA A 186 6.42 7.23 19.79
CA ALA A 186 6.69 8.33 18.88
C ALA A 186 6.89 9.65 19.64
N SER A 187 6.08 9.93 20.67
CA SER A 187 6.22 11.15 21.49
C SER A 187 7.43 11.11 22.42
N ASN A 188 7.69 9.96 23.06
CA ASN A 188 8.59 9.84 24.22
C ASN A 188 9.89 9.07 23.92
N GLY A 189 10.10 8.65 22.68
CA GLY A 189 11.20 7.78 22.27
C GLY A 189 10.84 6.31 22.32
N GLY A 190 11.43 5.53 21.46
CA GLY A 190 11.14 4.11 21.31
C GLY A 190 12.31 3.27 20.82
N LEU A 191 12.12 1.97 20.89
CA LEU A 191 13.14 0.96 20.61
C LEU A 191 13.85 1.13 19.26
N TYR A 192 13.11 1.54 18.22
CA TYR A 192 13.64 1.58 16.85
C TYR A 192 14.28 2.90 16.44
N ASN A 193 14.13 3.95 17.21
CA ASN A 193 14.48 5.29 16.74
C ASN A 193 15.70 5.89 17.43
N ASN A 194 16.21 5.36 18.50
CA ASN A 194 17.34 5.91 19.28
C ASN A 194 17.25 7.43 19.53
N PHE A 195 16.04 7.98 19.50
CA PHE A 195 15.77 9.39 19.66
C PHE A 195 15.16 9.68 21.02
N GLU A 196 15.31 10.90 21.45
CA GLU A 196 14.73 11.42 22.68
C GLU A 196 13.22 11.64 22.59
N GLY A 197 12.56 11.17 21.50
CA GLY A 197 11.13 11.35 21.25
C GLY A 197 10.84 12.47 20.23
N GLY A 198 9.64 13.04 20.29
CA GLY A 198 9.24 14.14 19.41
C GLY A 198 8.96 13.75 17.98
N GLN A 199 8.58 12.50 17.74
CA GLN A 199 8.17 12.03 16.41
C GLN A 199 6.66 12.06 16.24
N HIS A 200 6.24 12.09 14.99
CA HIS A 200 4.86 11.93 14.56
C HIS A 200 4.53 10.46 14.33
N MET A 201 3.25 10.15 14.15
CA MET A 201 2.81 8.79 13.87
C MET A 201 1.87 8.76 12.66
N ALA A 202 2.02 7.76 11.83
CA ALA A 202 1.04 7.39 10.81
C ALA A 202 0.63 5.92 11.00
N GLU A 203 -0.65 5.62 10.75
CA GLU A 203 -1.19 4.27 10.86
C GLU A 203 -2.04 3.94 9.64
N LEU A 204 -1.68 2.86 8.95
CA LEU A 204 -2.52 2.23 7.95
C LEU A 204 -3.29 1.08 8.62
N ALA A 205 -4.60 1.18 8.71
CA ALA A 205 -5.41 0.16 9.40
C ALA A 205 -6.50 -0.42 8.51
N SER A 206 -6.73 -1.72 8.63
CA SER A 206 -7.89 -2.39 8.08
C SER A 206 -9.19 -1.78 8.61
N ARG A 207 -10.27 -1.92 7.85
CA ARG A 207 -11.61 -1.46 8.25
C ARG A 207 -12.09 -2.15 9.54
N GLY A 208 -12.80 -1.40 10.39
CA GLY A 208 -13.39 -1.94 11.62
C GLY A 208 -12.44 -2.07 12.82
N LYS A 209 -11.26 -1.42 12.78
CA LYS A 209 -10.25 -1.44 13.86
C LYS A 209 -10.40 -0.30 14.88
N GLY A 210 -11.57 0.29 15.02
CA GLY A 210 -11.85 1.31 16.04
C GLY A 210 -11.12 2.64 15.87
N LYS A 211 -10.65 2.97 14.64
CA LYS A 211 -9.88 4.19 14.33
C LYS A 211 -10.50 5.47 14.88
N SER A 212 -11.68 5.80 14.40
CA SER A 212 -12.37 7.05 14.78
C SER A 212 -12.69 7.11 16.28
N TYR A 213 -12.91 5.97 16.95
CA TYR A 213 -13.06 5.93 18.42
C TYR A 213 -11.74 6.23 19.14
N SER A 214 -10.61 5.74 18.64
CA SER A 214 -9.29 6.07 19.21
C SER A 214 -8.98 7.55 19.06
N LEU A 215 -9.24 8.17 17.91
CA LEU A 215 -9.07 9.61 17.72
C LEU A 215 -10.00 10.42 18.63
N ALA A 216 -11.27 10.02 18.72
CA ALA A 216 -12.23 10.65 19.62
C ALA A 216 -11.81 10.56 21.09
N SER A 217 -11.25 9.42 21.52
CA SER A 217 -10.73 9.22 22.86
C SER A 217 -9.54 10.11 23.17
N ILE A 218 -8.60 10.27 22.24
CA ILE A 218 -7.46 11.20 22.38
C ILE A 218 -7.95 12.65 22.54
N LEU A 219 -8.92 13.07 21.71
CA LEU A 219 -9.53 14.40 21.83
C LEU A 219 -10.23 14.57 23.17
N ASN A 220 -10.95 13.53 23.63
CA ASN A 220 -11.66 13.57 24.90
C ASN A 220 -10.70 13.62 26.10
N HIS A 221 -9.58 12.91 26.04
CA HIS A 221 -8.50 13.00 27.03
C HIS A 221 -7.99 14.45 27.15
N ILE A 222 -7.56 15.03 26.02
CA ILE A 222 -7.08 16.42 25.97
C ILE A 222 -8.14 17.38 26.50
N PHE A 223 -9.39 17.24 26.10
CA PHE A 223 -10.47 18.11 26.47
C PHE A 223 -10.75 18.11 27.99
N VAL A 224 -10.77 16.91 28.60
CA VAL A 224 -11.19 16.71 29.97
C VAL A 224 -10.03 16.89 30.96
N VAL A 225 -8.86 16.33 30.66
CA VAL A 225 -7.73 16.26 31.61
C VAL A 225 -6.45 16.96 31.14
N GLY A 226 -6.38 17.40 29.88
CA GLY A 226 -5.16 17.96 29.27
C GLY A 226 -4.21 16.89 28.77
N GLU A 227 -2.95 17.23 28.57
CA GLU A 227 -1.93 16.32 28.02
C GLU A 227 -1.21 15.51 29.11
N ASN A 228 -0.75 16.22 30.15
CA ASN A 228 -0.03 15.66 31.30
C ASN A 228 -0.17 16.57 32.54
N GLU A 229 0.52 16.27 33.63
CA GLU A 229 0.44 17.02 34.87
C GLU A 229 0.84 18.50 34.72
N GLU A 230 1.84 18.80 33.88
CA GLU A 230 2.31 20.17 33.66
C GLU A 230 1.46 20.91 32.61
N ALA A 231 1.02 20.17 31.57
CA ALA A 231 0.22 20.70 30.47
C ALA A 231 -1.24 20.21 30.55
N HIS A 232 -1.96 20.64 31.58
CA HIS A 232 -3.37 20.28 31.81
C HIS A 232 -4.37 21.40 31.58
N GLU A 233 -3.89 22.64 31.36
CA GLU A 233 -4.72 23.81 31.06
C GLU A 233 -4.36 24.44 29.72
N LYS A 234 -5.35 25.00 29.02
CA LYS A 234 -5.23 25.65 27.70
C LYS A 234 -4.64 24.76 26.61
N VAL A 235 -4.75 23.45 26.78
CA VAL A 235 -4.30 22.47 25.83
C VAL A 235 -5.27 22.41 24.64
N LYS A 236 -4.73 22.30 23.43
CA LYS A 236 -5.53 22.24 22.22
C LYS A 236 -5.29 20.92 21.48
N GLY A 237 -6.40 20.22 21.15
CA GLY A 237 -6.45 19.12 20.20
C GLY A 237 -7.15 19.56 18.93
N ILE A 238 -6.57 19.26 17.77
CA ILE A 238 -7.17 19.53 16.46
C ILE A 238 -7.42 18.20 15.75
N VAL A 239 -8.58 18.08 15.10
CA VAL A 239 -8.84 16.97 14.17
C VAL A 239 -9.19 17.53 12.80
N THR A 240 -8.58 16.96 11.77
CA THR A 240 -8.85 17.33 10.38
C THR A 240 -9.18 16.10 9.54
N ALA A 241 -10.03 16.29 8.54
CA ALA A 241 -10.30 15.33 7.48
C ALA A 241 -10.45 16.10 6.17
N TYR A 242 -10.24 15.40 5.05
CA TYR A 242 -10.47 16.01 3.73
C TYR A 242 -11.92 16.47 3.58
N GLN A 243 -12.89 15.59 3.84
CA GLN A 243 -14.31 15.93 3.81
C GLN A 243 -14.88 16.14 5.22
N LYS A 244 -15.74 17.15 5.37
CA LYS A 244 -16.40 17.47 6.63
C LYS A 244 -17.24 16.31 7.19
N GLU A 245 -17.77 15.49 6.31
CA GLU A 245 -18.62 14.35 6.63
C GLU A 245 -17.89 13.32 7.52
N TYR A 246 -16.61 13.08 7.30
CA TYR A 246 -15.81 12.19 8.16
C TYR A 246 -15.68 12.69 9.62
N LEU A 247 -15.85 13.99 9.83
CA LEU A 247 -15.82 14.59 11.16
C LEU A 247 -17.20 14.62 11.82
N THR A 248 -18.28 14.90 11.07
CA THR A 248 -19.58 15.32 11.63
C THR A 248 -20.77 14.40 11.33
N LYS A 249 -20.68 13.46 10.38
CA LYS A 249 -21.75 12.47 10.10
C LYS A 249 -21.39 11.11 10.68
N ASP A 250 -21.73 10.88 11.95
CA ASP A 250 -21.28 9.72 12.73
C ASP A 250 -19.73 9.60 12.75
N GLY A 251 -19.07 10.74 12.60
CA GLY A 251 -17.62 10.88 12.49
C GLY A 251 -16.93 11.00 13.86
N VAL A 252 -15.66 11.43 13.82
CA VAL A 252 -14.81 11.55 15.02
C VAL A 252 -15.39 12.51 16.04
N LEU A 253 -15.93 13.67 15.61
CA LEU A 253 -16.46 14.69 16.52
C LEU A 253 -17.76 14.28 17.19
N ASN A 254 -18.61 13.49 16.53
CA ASN A 254 -19.81 12.93 17.18
C ASN A 254 -19.41 11.98 18.31
N LYS A 255 -18.48 11.05 18.04
CA LYS A 255 -17.96 10.11 19.04
C LYS A 255 -17.26 10.83 20.19
N PHE A 256 -16.49 11.89 19.89
CA PHE A 256 -15.89 12.75 20.92
C PHE A 256 -16.96 13.40 21.80
N VAL A 257 -18.03 13.96 21.22
CA VAL A 257 -19.12 14.58 21.99
C VAL A 257 -19.82 13.56 22.88
N ASP A 258 -20.07 12.36 22.38
CA ASP A 258 -20.68 11.28 23.17
C ASP A 258 -19.79 10.88 24.36
N MET A 259 -18.48 10.69 24.14
CA MET A 259 -17.51 10.41 25.21
C MET A 259 -17.43 11.57 26.22
N ALA A 260 -17.39 12.82 25.75
CA ALA A 260 -17.34 13.99 26.62
C ALA A 260 -18.63 14.16 27.44
N ASN A 261 -19.79 13.81 26.89
CA ASN A 261 -21.06 13.80 27.61
C ASN A 261 -21.11 12.65 28.63
N PHE A 262 -20.61 11.47 28.26
CA PHE A 262 -20.47 10.36 29.19
C PHE A 262 -19.60 10.73 30.40
N CYS A 263 -18.42 11.30 30.16
CA CYS A 263 -17.55 11.79 31.25
C CYS A 263 -18.23 12.87 32.12
N ALA A 264 -18.91 13.83 31.50
CA ALA A 264 -19.61 14.91 32.23
C ALA A 264 -20.76 14.39 33.12
N THR A 265 -21.40 13.28 32.70
CA THR A 265 -22.55 12.70 33.43
C THR A 265 -22.12 11.70 34.50
N ASN A 266 -21.13 10.88 34.22
CA ASN A 266 -20.82 9.68 35.00
C ASN A 266 -19.53 9.81 35.84
N THR A 267 -18.73 10.87 35.65
CA THR A 267 -17.47 11.07 36.37
C THR A 267 -17.45 12.37 37.16
N GLN A 268 -16.39 12.54 37.96
CA GLN A 268 -16.13 13.77 38.73
C GLN A 268 -15.19 14.74 37.96
N PHE A 269 -14.89 14.45 36.70
CA PHE A 269 -14.08 15.33 35.86
C PHE A 269 -14.82 16.64 35.51
N PRO A 270 -14.11 17.67 35.03
CA PRO A 270 -14.72 18.92 34.58
C PRO A 270 -15.80 18.72 33.54
N ARG A 271 -16.94 19.39 33.66
CA ARG A 271 -18.11 19.21 32.80
C ARG A 271 -18.68 20.48 32.20
N LYS A 272 -18.32 21.65 32.74
CA LYS A 272 -18.80 22.91 32.21
C LYS A 272 -18.06 23.31 30.96
N ARG A 273 -18.77 23.82 29.97
CA ARG A 273 -18.25 24.17 28.64
C ARG A 273 -18.54 25.64 28.33
N LEU A 274 -17.52 26.42 28.00
CA LEU A 274 -17.62 27.77 27.46
C LEU A 274 -18.18 27.76 26.07
N LYS A 275 -17.76 26.77 25.25
CA LYS A 275 -18.24 26.56 23.88
C LYS A 275 -18.58 25.10 23.66
N ASN A 276 -19.66 24.84 22.93
CA ASN A 276 -20.13 23.50 22.57
C ASN A 276 -20.88 23.60 21.23
N SER A 277 -20.17 23.61 20.11
CA SER A 277 -20.77 23.85 18.79
C SER A 277 -20.27 22.84 17.75
N LEU A 278 -21.12 21.92 17.34
CA LEU A 278 -20.87 21.01 16.24
C LEU A 278 -20.84 21.75 14.88
N GLN A 279 -21.61 22.84 14.75
CA GLN A 279 -21.62 23.64 13.52
C GLN A 279 -20.27 24.30 13.25
N GLU A 280 -19.68 24.89 14.31
CA GLU A 280 -18.36 25.52 14.28
C GLU A 280 -17.23 24.52 14.56
N MET A 281 -17.57 23.26 14.83
CA MET A 281 -16.65 22.18 15.20
C MET A 281 -15.67 22.61 16.29
N THR A 282 -16.18 23.31 17.34
CA THR A 282 -15.37 23.90 18.41
C THR A 282 -15.98 23.63 19.77
N TRP A 283 -15.14 23.12 20.68
CA TRP A 283 -15.48 22.89 22.10
C TRP A 283 -14.39 23.47 22.98
N ILE A 284 -14.81 24.19 24.04
CA ILE A 284 -13.90 24.79 25.03
C ILE A 284 -14.41 24.43 26.42
N MET A 285 -13.53 23.84 27.25
CA MET A 285 -13.83 23.48 28.62
C MET A 285 -13.76 24.72 29.50
N GLY A 286 -14.72 24.91 30.42
CA GLY A 286 -14.73 26.01 31.37
C GLY A 286 -16.11 26.65 31.55
N TYR A 287 -16.13 27.78 32.19
CA TYR A 287 -17.35 28.56 32.45
C TYR A 287 -17.02 30.04 32.56
N LYS A 288 -18.01 30.88 32.30
CA LYS A 288 -17.90 32.32 32.50
C LYS A 288 -18.31 32.66 33.94
N ASP A 289 -17.41 33.33 34.67
CA ASP A 289 -17.71 33.95 35.97
C ASP A 289 -18.43 35.26 35.70
N VAL A 290 -19.73 35.29 36.02
CA VAL A 290 -20.61 36.42 35.68
C VAL A 290 -20.30 37.66 36.51
N GLU A 291 -19.81 37.50 37.74
CA GLU A 291 -19.49 38.63 38.64
C GLU A 291 -18.22 39.36 38.23
N LEU A 292 -17.22 38.62 37.77
CA LEU A 292 -15.92 39.15 37.37
C LEU A 292 -15.77 39.35 35.87
N ASP A 293 -16.74 38.89 35.07
CA ASP A 293 -16.72 38.89 33.60
C ASP A 293 -15.49 38.20 33.01
N ILE A 294 -14.99 37.13 33.66
CA ILE A 294 -13.82 36.38 33.24
C ILE A 294 -14.16 34.93 32.94
N GLU A 295 -13.41 34.33 32.02
CA GLU A 295 -13.50 32.90 31.72
C GLU A 295 -12.63 32.10 32.70
N ARG A 296 -13.19 31.04 33.27
CA ARG A 296 -12.54 30.15 34.24
C ARG A 296 -12.60 28.69 33.77
N GLY A 297 -11.79 27.86 34.42
CA GLY A 297 -11.63 26.45 34.11
C GLY A 297 -10.38 26.22 33.28
N THR A 298 -10.17 24.96 32.83
CA THR A 298 -8.94 24.59 32.14
C THR A 298 -8.80 25.22 30.74
N GLN A 299 -9.89 25.65 30.11
CA GLN A 299 -9.93 26.22 28.75
C GLN A 299 -9.34 25.27 27.66
N ASN A 300 -9.26 24.00 27.97
CA ASN A 300 -8.85 22.99 26.99
C ASN A 300 -9.80 23.03 25.80
N THR A 301 -9.24 22.94 24.61
CA THR A 301 -9.98 23.19 23.35
C THR A 301 -9.87 22.00 22.40
N VAL A 302 -11.00 21.60 21.83
CA VAL A 302 -11.06 20.70 20.67
C VAL A 302 -11.58 21.47 19.47
N LEU A 303 -10.86 21.38 18.36
CA LEU A 303 -11.18 22.05 17.10
C LEU A 303 -11.22 21.05 15.94
N GLY A 304 -12.33 21.02 15.21
CA GLY A 304 -12.43 20.30 13.93
C GLY A 304 -12.19 21.23 12.74
N VAL A 305 -11.49 20.77 11.72
CA VAL A 305 -11.23 21.53 10.49
C VAL A 305 -11.40 20.62 9.27
N SER A 306 -12.18 21.04 8.28
CA SER A 306 -12.22 20.37 6.97
C SER A 306 -11.26 21.07 6.00
N SER A 307 -10.41 20.32 5.33
CA SER A 307 -9.33 20.84 4.46
C SER A 307 -9.63 20.71 2.97
N LYS A 308 -10.85 20.33 2.58
CA LYS A 308 -11.23 20.03 1.19
C LYS A 308 -10.86 21.14 0.21
N ASP A 309 -11.12 22.40 0.58
CA ASP A 309 -11.00 23.53 -0.33
C ASP A 309 -9.79 24.42 -0.04
N ASP A 310 -9.14 24.24 1.12
CA ASP A 310 -8.04 25.12 1.55
C ASP A 310 -7.24 24.51 2.70
N GLU A 311 -6.06 24.03 2.41
CA GLU A 311 -5.10 23.48 3.38
C GLU A 311 -4.58 24.57 4.34
N SER A 312 -4.64 25.85 3.93
CA SER A 312 -4.14 26.97 4.74
C SER A 312 -4.98 27.26 5.99
N LYS A 313 -6.23 26.73 6.09
CA LYS A 313 -7.11 26.89 7.26
C LYS A 313 -6.49 26.39 8.57
N LEU A 314 -5.48 25.53 8.48
CA LEU A 314 -4.76 24.99 9.63
C LEU A 314 -3.51 25.79 10.01
N ARG A 315 -3.07 26.73 9.17
CA ARG A 315 -1.87 27.57 9.45
C ARG A 315 -2.04 28.35 10.75
N GLY A 316 -0.96 28.39 11.55
CA GLY A 316 -0.88 29.17 12.79
C GLY A 316 -1.72 28.64 13.96
N LYS A 317 -2.30 27.45 13.84
CA LYS A 317 -3.07 26.82 14.92
C LYS A 317 -2.17 25.86 15.70
N ARG A 318 -1.45 26.36 16.71
CA ARG A 318 -0.63 25.51 17.60
C ARG A 318 -1.50 24.55 18.40
N ALA A 319 -1.07 23.29 18.52
CA ALA A 319 -1.80 22.24 19.22
C ALA A 319 -0.85 21.18 19.81
N ALA A 320 -1.27 20.56 20.91
CA ALA A 320 -0.58 19.40 21.48
C ALA A 320 -0.72 18.15 20.60
N LYS A 321 -1.91 17.95 20.03
CA LYS A 321 -2.17 16.87 19.05
C LYS A 321 -2.91 17.41 17.84
N ILE A 322 -2.45 17.03 16.65
CA ILE A 322 -3.17 17.21 15.39
C ILE A 322 -3.45 15.82 14.81
N LEU A 323 -4.74 15.51 14.73
CA LEU A 323 -5.23 14.22 14.30
C LEU A 323 -5.75 14.33 12.86
N ILE A 324 -5.30 13.44 11.96
CA ILE A 324 -5.74 13.41 10.57
C ILE A 324 -6.54 12.12 10.36
N GLU A 325 -7.87 12.27 10.15
CA GLU A 325 -8.78 11.15 9.87
C GLU A 325 -8.80 10.85 8.37
N GLU A 326 -8.73 9.56 8.03
CA GLU A 326 -8.71 9.01 6.66
C GLU A 326 -7.69 9.72 5.75
N PHE A 327 -6.42 9.75 6.19
CA PHE A 327 -5.35 10.46 5.50
C PHE A 327 -5.16 10.02 4.03
N GLY A 328 -5.53 8.78 3.68
CA GLY A 328 -5.50 8.27 2.32
C GLY A 328 -6.44 8.99 1.35
N THR A 329 -7.38 9.82 1.84
CA THR A 329 -8.32 10.59 1.01
C THR A 329 -7.80 11.97 0.60
N PHE A 330 -6.66 12.41 1.12
CA PHE A 330 -6.09 13.72 0.81
C PHE A 330 -5.29 13.69 -0.48
N PRO A 331 -5.66 14.46 -1.51
CA PRO A 331 -4.94 14.48 -2.80
C PRO A 331 -3.50 15.00 -2.68
N ARG A 332 -3.24 15.92 -1.74
CA ARG A 332 -1.92 16.54 -1.50
C ARG A 332 -1.51 16.39 -0.04
N LEU A 333 -1.44 15.16 0.44
CA LEU A 333 -1.15 14.88 1.86
C LEU A 333 0.21 15.42 2.31
N VAL A 334 1.24 15.33 1.47
CA VAL A 334 2.59 15.84 1.79
C VAL A 334 2.58 17.36 1.97
N ASP A 335 1.83 18.08 1.13
CA ASP A 335 1.71 19.54 1.26
C ASP A 335 0.97 19.91 2.55
N LEU A 336 -0.12 19.21 2.86
CA LEU A 336 -0.85 19.37 4.14
C LEU A 336 0.09 19.13 5.32
N TYR A 337 0.86 18.04 5.30
CA TYR A 337 1.81 17.72 6.36
C TYR A 337 2.80 18.86 6.59
N ASN A 338 3.41 19.39 5.52
CA ASN A 338 4.36 20.51 5.62
C ASN A 338 3.70 21.78 6.17
N VAL A 339 2.43 22.05 5.85
CA VAL A 339 1.65 23.17 6.42
C VAL A 339 1.40 22.99 7.90
N LEU A 340 1.26 21.76 8.40
CA LEU A 340 0.97 21.44 9.79
C LEU A 340 2.20 21.46 10.70
N LEU A 341 3.40 21.20 10.19
CA LEU A 341 4.62 21.12 10.99
C LEU A 341 4.83 22.34 11.92
N PRO A 342 4.71 23.61 11.47
CA PRO A 342 4.87 24.77 12.35
C PRO A 342 3.79 24.87 13.44
N SER A 343 2.74 24.07 13.39
CA SER A 343 1.67 24.03 14.40
C SER A 343 2.00 23.10 15.58
N VAL A 344 3.02 22.25 15.44
CA VAL A 344 3.46 21.27 16.44
C VAL A 344 4.93 21.39 16.80
N GLN A 345 5.68 22.27 16.12
CA GLN A 345 7.11 22.49 16.37
C GLN A 345 7.50 23.97 16.27
N ASP A 346 8.60 24.33 16.91
CA ASP A 346 9.17 25.68 16.92
C ASP A 346 10.68 25.56 16.61
N GLY A 347 11.05 25.70 15.33
CA GLY A 347 12.37 25.28 14.85
C GLY A 347 12.55 23.77 15.02
N ASP A 348 13.60 23.39 15.73
CA ASP A 348 13.91 21.97 16.00
C ASP A 348 13.21 21.44 17.27
N ILE A 349 12.48 22.27 18.00
CA ILE A 349 11.79 21.89 19.23
C ILE A 349 10.37 21.46 18.89
N ILE A 350 10.07 20.21 19.16
CA ILE A 350 8.74 19.63 18.95
C ILE A 350 7.97 19.69 20.28
N PHE A 351 6.83 20.37 20.28
CA PHE A 351 5.95 20.52 21.44
C PHE A 351 4.61 19.82 21.27
N GLY A 352 4.29 19.34 20.07
CA GLY A 352 3.07 18.64 19.76
C GLY A 352 3.30 17.47 18.82
N GLN A 353 2.26 16.71 18.51
CA GLN A 353 2.36 15.52 17.69
C GLN A 353 1.28 15.48 16.61
N ILE A 354 1.68 15.15 15.38
CA ILE A 354 0.76 14.80 14.30
C ILE A 354 0.52 13.29 14.36
N TYR A 355 -0.75 12.89 14.33
CA TYR A 355 -1.16 11.49 14.21
C TYR A 355 -2.11 11.32 13.03
N MET A 356 -1.67 10.60 12.02
CA MET A 356 -2.42 10.28 10.81
C MET A 356 -2.97 8.87 10.88
N LEU A 357 -4.25 8.70 10.62
CA LEU A 357 -4.92 7.42 10.72
C LEU A 357 -5.85 7.25 9.52
N GLY A 358 -5.75 6.13 8.81
CA GLY A 358 -6.57 5.89 7.63
C GLY A 358 -6.68 4.43 7.22
N THR A 359 -7.59 4.22 6.27
CA THR A 359 -7.69 2.98 5.49
C THR A 359 -6.99 3.16 4.14
N ALA A 360 -7.02 2.14 3.31
CA ALA A 360 -6.73 2.26 1.88
C ALA A 360 -7.56 3.40 1.26
N GLY A 361 -6.95 4.17 0.38
CA GLY A 361 -7.61 5.31 -0.27
C GLY A 361 -8.77 4.87 -1.18
N ASP A 362 -9.78 5.74 -1.33
CA ASP A 362 -10.80 5.60 -2.35
C ASP A 362 -10.24 5.92 -3.75
N ASN A 363 -10.94 5.45 -4.79
CA ASN A 363 -10.54 5.49 -6.20
C ASN A 363 -10.18 6.89 -6.76
N GLU A 364 -10.62 7.96 -6.12
CA GLU A 364 -10.48 9.33 -6.60
C GLU A 364 -9.31 10.08 -5.96
N SER A 365 -8.64 9.49 -4.96
CA SER A 365 -7.55 10.16 -4.25
C SER A 365 -6.19 9.79 -4.85
N ASP A 366 -5.31 10.77 -4.98
CA ASP A 366 -3.91 10.52 -5.27
C ASP A 366 -3.20 9.97 -4.02
N PHE A 367 -3.23 8.64 -3.89
CA PHE A 367 -2.63 7.93 -2.75
C PHE A 367 -1.09 8.00 -2.74
N ALA A 368 -0.47 8.62 -3.73
CA ALA A 368 1.00 8.68 -3.86
C ALA A 368 1.65 9.38 -2.67
N GLY A 369 1.08 10.50 -2.20
CA GLY A 369 1.58 11.20 -1.02
C GLY A 369 1.48 10.38 0.26
N ALA A 370 0.39 9.64 0.43
CA ALA A 370 0.23 8.71 1.56
C ALA A 370 1.24 7.55 1.49
N GLN A 371 1.41 6.95 0.32
CA GLN A 371 2.38 5.90 0.09
C GLN A 371 3.82 6.37 0.34
N GLU A 372 4.15 7.58 -0.07
CA GLU A 372 5.46 8.19 0.18
C GLU A 372 5.76 8.29 1.67
N ILE A 373 4.83 8.83 2.47
CA ILE A 373 4.99 8.94 3.93
C ILE A 373 5.10 7.55 4.57
N MET A 374 4.26 6.60 4.16
CA MET A 374 4.21 5.27 4.77
C MET A 374 5.48 4.45 4.56
N TYR A 375 6.08 4.50 3.37
CA TYR A 375 7.29 3.75 3.05
C TYR A 375 8.60 4.51 3.26
N ASN A 376 8.54 5.82 3.52
CA ASN A 376 9.68 6.65 3.87
C ASN A 376 9.46 7.41 5.20
N PRO A 377 9.01 6.75 6.27
CA PRO A 377 8.57 7.41 7.49
C PRO A 377 9.66 8.30 8.12
N ARG A 378 10.92 7.90 8.03
CA ARG A 378 12.06 8.67 8.57
C ARG A 378 12.25 10.02 7.87
N GLY A 379 11.93 10.12 6.57
CA GLY A 379 12.00 11.37 5.82
C GLY A 379 10.97 12.42 6.26
N TYR A 380 9.95 11.98 6.99
CA TYR A 380 8.85 12.81 7.48
C TYR A 380 8.76 12.85 9.02
N ASN A 381 9.83 12.53 9.71
CA ASN A 381 9.85 12.42 11.17
C ASN A 381 8.69 11.58 11.74
N MET A 382 8.26 10.55 11.01
CA MET A 382 7.27 9.60 11.47
C MET A 382 7.92 8.45 12.23
N TYR A 383 7.23 7.93 13.22
CA TYR A 383 7.66 6.72 13.92
C TYR A 383 7.80 5.55 12.94
N ALA A 384 9.01 5.06 12.79
CA ALA A 384 9.40 4.08 11.78
C ALA A 384 9.60 2.69 12.41
N LEU A 385 8.79 1.73 11.97
CA LEU A 385 8.94 0.33 12.34
C LEU A 385 9.71 -0.44 11.26
N PRO A 386 10.45 -1.50 11.61
CA PRO A 386 10.94 -2.45 10.61
C PRO A 386 9.77 -2.97 9.78
N ASN A 387 9.93 -3.02 8.45
CA ASN A 387 8.88 -3.51 7.55
C ASN A 387 8.81 -5.04 7.59
N VAL A 388 8.17 -5.57 8.61
CA VAL A 388 7.89 -7.01 8.79
C VAL A 388 6.52 -7.39 8.20
N PHE A 389 5.79 -6.42 7.66
CA PHE A 389 4.39 -6.56 7.25
C PHE A 389 4.23 -6.99 5.79
N ASP A 390 5.15 -6.59 4.90
CA ASP A 390 5.14 -6.99 3.49
C ASP A 390 5.93 -8.28 3.27
N LYS A 391 5.57 -9.06 2.25
CA LYS A 391 6.25 -10.31 1.89
C LYS A 391 7.73 -10.10 1.54
N TYR A 392 8.04 -9.04 0.80
CA TYR A 392 9.36 -8.77 0.23
C TYR A 392 9.92 -7.42 0.66
N ASN A 393 9.41 -6.83 1.76
CA ASN A 393 9.75 -5.47 2.23
C ASN A 393 9.65 -4.37 1.15
N GLN A 394 9.21 -4.67 -0.07
CA GLN A 394 9.10 -3.76 -1.21
C GLN A 394 10.40 -2.96 -1.47
N GLY A 395 11.56 -3.49 -1.10
CA GLY A 395 12.83 -2.74 -1.07
C GLY A 395 12.87 -1.59 -0.04
N LYS A 396 11.89 -1.54 0.86
CA LYS A 396 11.76 -0.50 1.88
C LYS A 396 11.89 -1.13 3.27
N PRO A 397 12.99 -0.87 3.99
CA PRO A 397 13.28 -1.53 5.27
C PRO A 397 12.39 -1.05 6.42
N TYR A 398 11.70 0.08 6.25
CA TYR A 398 10.85 0.68 7.27
C TYR A 398 9.45 0.94 6.72
N PHE A 399 8.48 0.86 7.63
CA PHE A 399 7.08 1.19 7.38
C PHE A 399 6.51 1.92 8.61
N VAL A 400 5.40 2.61 8.45
CA VAL A 400 4.61 3.14 9.57
C VAL A 400 3.88 2.00 10.28
N PHE A 401 3.13 2.26 11.32
CA PHE A 401 2.35 1.21 11.96
C PHE A 401 1.26 0.68 11.01
N PHE A 402 1.23 -0.63 10.86
CA PHE A 402 0.20 -1.33 10.09
C PHE A 402 -0.66 -2.20 11.00
N PHE A 403 -1.99 -1.97 10.93
CA PHE A 403 -2.96 -2.78 11.66
C PHE A 403 -3.73 -3.68 10.67
N PRO A 404 -3.26 -4.94 10.46
CA PRO A 404 -3.78 -5.83 9.43
C PRO A 404 -5.18 -6.35 9.73
N GLY A 405 -5.83 -6.90 8.70
CA GLY A 405 -7.17 -7.45 8.79
C GLY A 405 -7.31 -8.64 9.75
N TYR A 406 -6.25 -9.45 9.88
CA TYR A 406 -6.24 -10.66 10.70
C TYR A 406 -6.03 -10.42 12.20
N VAL A 407 -5.47 -9.28 12.61
CA VAL A 407 -5.33 -8.94 14.03
C VAL A 407 -6.66 -8.43 14.56
N ASN A 408 -7.10 -8.94 15.71
CA ASN A 408 -8.38 -8.61 16.35
C ASN A 408 -9.60 -8.69 15.42
N ARG A 409 -9.62 -9.70 14.57
CA ARG A 409 -10.80 -10.03 13.79
C ARG A 409 -11.88 -10.59 14.72
N LYS A 410 -13.11 -10.06 14.61
CA LYS A 410 -14.20 -10.44 15.50
C LYS A 410 -14.46 -11.95 15.47
N GLY A 411 -14.44 -12.58 16.66
CA GLY A 411 -14.56 -14.02 16.80
C GLY A 411 -13.26 -14.82 16.63
N CYS A 412 -12.13 -14.11 16.42
CA CYS A 412 -10.81 -14.69 16.25
C CYS A 412 -9.80 -14.10 17.26
N TYR A 413 -10.20 -13.93 18.52
CA TYR A 413 -9.33 -13.54 19.63
C TYR A 413 -9.91 -14.02 20.95
N ASN A 414 -9.07 -14.17 21.97
CA ASN A 414 -9.44 -14.57 23.31
C ASN A 414 -9.91 -13.40 24.20
N GLU A 415 -10.17 -13.64 25.47
CA GLU A 415 -10.62 -12.64 26.44
C GLU A 415 -9.54 -11.56 26.71
N ASP A 416 -8.27 -11.91 26.59
CA ASP A 416 -7.13 -10.96 26.71
C ASP A 416 -6.85 -10.17 25.42
N GLY A 417 -7.65 -10.36 24.37
CA GLY A 417 -7.48 -9.69 23.09
C GLY A 417 -6.36 -10.26 22.21
N VAL A 418 -5.80 -11.44 22.57
CA VAL A 418 -4.79 -12.14 21.76
C VAL A 418 -5.45 -12.78 20.55
N SER A 419 -4.95 -12.49 19.37
CA SER A 419 -5.55 -12.92 18.11
C SER A 419 -5.21 -14.35 17.73
N ASP A 420 -6.23 -15.09 17.27
CA ASP A 420 -6.08 -16.33 16.52
C ASP A 420 -5.88 -15.99 15.03
N ILE A 421 -4.61 -15.82 14.65
CA ILE A 421 -4.19 -15.37 13.33
C ILE A 421 -4.59 -16.39 12.26
N ILE A 422 -4.42 -17.66 12.52
CA ILE A 422 -4.71 -18.74 11.56
C ILE A 422 -6.20 -18.77 11.23
N LYS A 423 -7.06 -18.77 12.24
CA LYS A 423 -8.51 -18.69 12.05
C LYS A 423 -8.92 -17.44 11.27
N ALA A 424 -8.34 -16.28 11.63
CA ALA A 424 -8.62 -15.02 10.97
C ALA A 424 -8.21 -15.02 9.50
N LEU A 425 -7.02 -15.55 9.17
CA LEU A 425 -6.55 -15.68 7.79
C LEU A 425 -7.46 -16.60 6.98
N ILE A 426 -7.82 -17.78 7.50
CA ILE A 426 -8.74 -18.69 6.83
C ILE A 426 -10.08 -17.99 6.52
N GLU A 427 -10.66 -17.28 7.48
CA GLU A 427 -11.92 -16.54 7.26
C GLU A 427 -11.80 -15.44 6.21
N ILE A 428 -10.68 -14.69 6.19
CA ILE A 428 -10.42 -13.64 5.20
C ILE A 428 -10.29 -14.26 3.82
N LEU A 429 -9.45 -15.29 3.66
CA LEU A 429 -9.20 -15.94 2.38
C LEU A 429 -10.45 -16.65 1.84
N MET A 430 -11.23 -17.31 2.69
CA MET A 430 -12.51 -17.91 2.31
C MET A 430 -13.54 -16.86 1.88
N ASN A 431 -13.54 -15.68 2.51
CA ASN A 431 -14.39 -14.57 2.07
C ASN A 431 -13.95 -14.05 0.69
N ARG A 432 -12.64 -13.85 0.47
CA ARG A 432 -12.07 -13.45 -0.81
C ARG A 432 -12.40 -14.47 -1.91
N TYR A 433 -12.24 -15.76 -1.62
CA TYR A 433 -12.60 -16.85 -2.53
C TYR A 433 -14.07 -16.78 -2.93
N ARG A 434 -14.98 -16.65 -1.96
CA ARG A 434 -16.43 -16.51 -2.23
C ARG A 434 -16.76 -15.29 -3.08
N VAL A 435 -16.16 -14.12 -2.79
CA VAL A 435 -16.37 -12.90 -3.56
C VAL A 435 -15.87 -13.06 -4.99
N LYS A 436 -14.68 -13.64 -5.18
CA LYS A 436 -14.07 -13.88 -6.50
C LYS A 436 -14.98 -14.70 -7.42
N TYR A 437 -15.61 -15.76 -6.89
CA TYR A 437 -16.39 -16.69 -7.70
C TYR A 437 -17.89 -16.37 -7.78
N ASN A 438 -18.42 -15.53 -6.88
CA ASN A 438 -19.85 -15.17 -6.88
C ASN A 438 -20.13 -13.73 -7.31
N SER A 439 -19.11 -12.86 -7.45
CA SER A 439 -19.31 -11.49 -7.90
C SER A 439 -19.29 -11.41 -9.43
N THR A 440 -20.20 -10.64 -9.97
CA THR A 440 -20.23 -10.32 -11.41
C THR A 440 -19.31 -9.15 -11.78
N ASP A 441 -18.94 -8.31 -10.80
CA ASP A 441 -18.01 -7.18 -10.98
C ASP A 441 -16.60 -7.58 -10.51
N PRO A 442 -15.61 -7.64 -11.43
CA PRO A 442 -14.21 -7.94 -11.09
C PRO A 442 -13.58 -6.99 -10.07
N ASN A 443 -14.09 -5.75 -9.95
CA ASN A 443 -13.56 -4.78 -9.00
C ASN A 443 -13.97 -5.07 -7.55
N THR A 444 -15.02 -5.87 -7.35
CA THR A 444 -15.51 -6.20 -6.01
C THR A 444 -14.46 -6.96 -5.18
N ILE A 445 -13.72 -7.87 -5.81
CA ILE A 445 -12.63 -8.59 -5.11
C ILE A 445 -11.49 -7.64 -4.71
N ILE A 446 -11.11 -6.72 -5.57
CA ILE A 446 -10.05 -5.74 -5.31
C ILE A 446 -10.43 -4.85 -4.11
N LYS A 447 -11.66 -4.33 -4.11
CA LYS A 447 -12.20 -3.56 -2.97
C LYS A 447 -12.21 -4.37 -1.68
N THR A 448 -12.63 -5.64 -1.75
CA THR A 448 -12.65 -6.54 -0.58
C THR A 448 -11.24 -6.75 0.01
N ILE A 449 -10.23 -6.89 -0.84
CA ILE A 449 -8.83 -7.02 -0.45
C ILE A 449 -8.34 -5.72 0.20
N ALA A 450 -8.57 -4.57 -0.44
CA ALA A 450 -8.13 -3.27 0.06
C ALA A 450 -8.80 -2.87 1.40
N GLU A 451 -10.06 -3.22 1.61
CA GLU A 451 -10.76 -2.95 2.87
C GLU A 451 -10.27 -3.81 4.05
N VAL A 452 -9.85 -5.05 3.78
CA VAL A 452 -9.37 -6.01 4.79
C VAL A 452 -8.00 -6.57 4.34
N PRO A 453 -6.97 -5.71 4.30
CA PRO A 453 -5.66 -6.11 3.81
C PRO A 453 -4.93 -7.02 4.80
N ILE A 454 -4.18 -7.98 4.25
CA ILE A 454 -3.26 -8.86 4.99
C ILE A 454 -1.87 -8.22 5.04
N THR A 455 -1.46 -7.54 3.96
CA THR A 455 -0.21 -6.79 3.89
C THR A 455 -0.46 -5.34 3.49
N PRO A 456 0.46 -4.40 3.80
CA PRO A 456 0.35 -3.01 3.35
C PRO A 456 0.18 -2.88 1.83
N ALA A 457 0.89 -3.69 1.06
CA ALA A 457 0.79 -3.71 -0.40
C ALA A 457 -0.64 -3.93 -0.90
N GLU A 458 -1.42 -4.79 -0.24
CA GLU A 458 -2.83 -5.04 -0.59
C GLU A 458 -3.74 -3.83 -0.34
N ALA A 459 -3.42 -3.01 0.67
CA ALA A 459 -4.18 -1.81 0.99
C ALA A 459 -3.93 -0.66 -0.01
N ILE A 460 -2.77 -0.67 -0.67
CA ILE A 460 -2.32 0.38 -1.59
C ILE A 460 -2.80 0.13 -3.03
N VAL A 461 -3.40 -1.03 -3.28
CA VAL A 461 -3.94 -1.37 -4.60
C VAL A 461 -5.01 -0.35 -4.99
N LYS A 462 -4.71 0.49 -5.99
CA LYS A 462 -5.69 1.44 -6.55
C LYS A 462 -6.89 0.68 -7.10
N THR A 463 -8.06 0.91 -6.56
CA THR A 463 -9.34 0.40 -7.07
C THR A 463 -9.87 1.20 -8.26
N GLY A 464 -9.09 2.12 -8.79
CA GLY A 464 -9.38 2.81 -10.06
C GLY A 464 -9.07 1.87 -11.23
N VAL A 465 -9.91 1.89 -12.23
CA VAL A 465 -9.98 1.14 -13.50
C VAL A 465 -8.62 0.74 -14.14
N ASN A 466 -7.65 0.27 -13.33
CA ASN A 466 -6.42 -0.25 -13.87
C ASN A 466 -6.66 -1.63 -14.45
N MET A 467 -6.54 -1.73 -15.76
CA MET A 467 -6.73 -2.97 -16.48
C MET A 467 -5.61 -4.00 -16.29
N PHE A 468 -4.49 -3.61 -15.66
CA PHE A 468 -3.33 -4.49 -15.44
C PHE A 468 -3.39 -5.16 -14.06
N PRO A 469 -2.72 -6.32 -13.87
CA PRO A 469 -2.74 -7.09 -12.62
C PRO A 469 -1.84 -6.46 -11.55
N VAL A 470 -2.31 -5.40 -10.89
CA VAL A 470 -1.52 -4.55 -9.99
C VAL A 470 -0.88 -5.34 -8.83
N ALA A 471 -1.58 -6.33 -8.26
CA ALA A 471 -1.03 -7.14 -7.17
C ALA A 471 0.23 -7.91 -7.61
N ASP A 472 0.16 -8.63 -8.73
CA ASP A 472 1.26 -9.43 -9.25
C ASP A 472 2.43 -8.53 -9.71
N LEU A 473 2.12 -7.36 -10.31
CA LEU A 473 3.13 -6.36 -10.70
C LEU A 473 3.86 -5.81 -9.48
N THR A 474 3.15 -5.55 -8.39
CA THR A 474 3.72 -5.08 -7.12
C THR A 474 4.61 -6.16 -6.49
N GLU A 475 4.17 -7.42 -6.53
CA GLU A 475 4.97 -8.56 -6.10
C GLU A 475 6.26 -8.66 -6.91
N ARG A 476 6.19 -8.53 -8.25
CA ARG A 476 7.39 -8.57 -9.10
C ARG A 476 8.38 -7.44 -8.79
N ILE A 477 7.91 -6.23 -8.52
CA ILE A 477 8.77 -5.14 -8.06
C ILE A 477 9.47 -5.51 -6.74
N GLY A 478 8.73 -6.07 -5.79
CA GLY A 478 9.30 -6.53 -4.52
C GLY A 478 10.41 -7.57 -4.70
N GLN A 479 10.24 -8.51 -5.65
CA GLN A 479 11.27 -9.50 -6.00
C GLN A 479 12.52 -8.81 -6.58
N LEU A 480 12.35 -7.86 -7.51
CA LEU A 480 13.48 -7.11 -8.10
C LEU A 480 14.22 -6.28 -7.06
N ASP A 481 13.51 -5.64 -6.13
CA ASP A 481 14.09 -4.83 -5.07
C ASP A 481 14.84 -5.66 -4.03
N SER A 482 14.38 -6.88 -3.78
CA SER A 482 15.01 -7.82 -2.84
C SER A 482 16.19 -8.58 -3.44
N ASN A 483 16.28 -8.64 -4.77
CA ASN A 483 17.35 -9.35 -5.48
C ASN A 483 18.07 -8.44 -6.49
N PRO A 484 18.98 -7.56 -6.03
CA PRO A 484 19.74 -6.67 -6.93
C PRO A 484 20.58 -7.41 -7.98
N THR A 485 20.89 -8.70 -7.76
CA THR A 485 21.69 -9.50 -8.68
C THR A 485 21.00 -9.72 -10.03
N GLU A 486 19.69 -9.56 -10.12
CA GLU A 486 18.95 -9.62 -11.39
C GLU A 486 19.37 -8.54 -12.41
N TYR A 487 20.12 -7.52 -11.97
CA TYR A 487 20.64 -6.46 -12.84
C TYR A 487 22.13 -6.58 -13.16
N ASN A 488 22.83 -7.61 -12.64
CA ASN A 488 24.27 -7.74 -12.82
C ASN A 488 24.72 -8.00 -14.27
N ASP A 489 23.83 -8.52 -15.11
CA ASP A 489 24.05 -8.82 -16.53
C ASP A 489 23.42 -7.78 -17.46
N VAL A 490 22.93 -6.64 -16.93
CA VAL A 490 22.34 -5.56 -17.73
C VAL A 490 23.42 -4.61 -18.19
N TYR A 491 23.51 -4.39 -19.49
CA TYR A 491 24.40 -3.42 -20.08
C TYR A 491 23.73 -2.05 -20.17
N VAL A 492 24.37 -1.04 -19.61
CA VAL A 492 23.89 0.36 -19.64
C VAL A 492 24.84 1.18 -20.49
N GLY A 493 24.35 1.88 -21.52
CA GLY A 493 25.20 2.66 -22.39
C GLY A 493 24.47 3.30 -23.56
N ASP A 494 25.27 3.68 -24.56
CA ASP A 494 24.80 4.28 -25.80
C ASP A 494 25.14 3.37 -26.98
N LEU A 495 24.45 3.60 -28.10
CA LEU A 495 24.77 3.01 -29.39
C LEU A 495 25.49 4.05 -30.27
N VAL A 496 26.64 3.68 -30.82
CA VAL A 496 27.45 4.51 -31.68
C VAL A 496 27.75 3.83 -33.01
N PHE A 497 28.03 4.63 -34.07
CA PHE A 497 28.48 4.05 -35.32
C PHE A 497 29.97 3.74 -35.24
N GLY A 498 30.35 2.51 -35.52
CA GLY A 498 31.71 2.05 -35.69
C GLY A 498 32.35 2.61 -36.99
N LYS A 499 33.65 2.34 -37.19
CA LYS A 499 34.38 2.78 -38.38
C LYS A 499 33.87 2.13 -39.68
N ASP A 500 33.25 1.00 -39.56
CA ASP A 500 32.63 0.21 -40.65
C ASP A 500 31.20 0.61 -40.97
N GLY A 501 30.64 1.59 -40.21
CA GLY A 501 29.28 2.07 -40.33
C GLY A 501 28.26 1.17 -39.64
N GLN A 502 28.68 0.10 -38.96
CA GLN A 502 27.79 -0.70 -38.12
C GLN A 502 27.53 -0.02 -36.77
N VAL A 503 26.42 -0.37 -36.10
CA VAL A 503 26.10 0.17 -34.80
C VAL A 503 26.71 -0.72 -33.72
N GLU A 504 27.47 -0.13 -32.82
CA GLU A 504 28.16 -0.79 -31.72
C GLU A 504 27.68 -0.25 -30.38
N TYR A 505 27.65 -1.12 -29.36
CA TYR A 505 27.40 -0.72 -27.98
C TYR A 505 28.63 -0.07 -27.36
N LYS A 506 28.42 1.04 -26.63
CA LYS A 506 29.45 1.74 -25.88
C LYS A 506 28.96 2.01 -24.45
N PRO A 507 29.66 1.54 -23.39
CA PRO A 507 29.33 1.89 -22.02
C PRO A 507 29.35 3.40 -21.78
N THR A 508 28.37 3.89 -20.98
CA THR A 508 28.30 5.31 -20.59
C THR A 508 28.08 5.42 -19.07
N SER A 509 28.37 6.60 -18.51
CA SER A 509 28.06 6.94 -17.13
C SER A 509 26.62 7.47 -16.95
N ALA A 510 25.88 7.67 -18.05
CA ALA A 510 24.49 8.05 -17.99
C ALA A 510 23.66 6.95 -17.29
N GLN A 511 22.64 7.37 -16.56
CA GLN A 511 21.80 6.45 -15.81
C GLN A 511 20.43 6.29 -16.50
N PRO A 512 19.92 5.08 -16.64
CA PRO A 512 18.58 4.85 -17.14
C PRO A 512 17.53 5.33 -16.13
N ILE A 513 16.37 5.74 -16.60
CA ILE A 513 15.25 6.13 -15.75
C ILE A 513 14.52 4.85 -15.30
N ARG A 514 14.82 4.37 -14.08
CA ARG A 514 14.26 3.15 -13.49
C ARG A 514 13.10 3.39 -12.53
N ASP A 515 12.61 4.62 -12.43
CA ASP A 515 11.52 4.98 -11.53
C ASP A 515 10.35 5.64 -12.25
N PHE A 516 9.16 5.53 -11.66
CA PHE A 516 7.96 6.21 -12.14
C PHE A 516 7.06 6.59 -10.94
N PRO A 517 6.54 7.83 -10.88
CA PRO A 517 6.98 8.98 -11.67
C PRO A 517 8.47 9.30 -11.44
N HIS A 518 9.15 9.80 -12.45
CA HIS A 518 10.56 10.17 -12.30
C HIS A 518 10.71 11.40 -11.40
N LYS A 519 11.71 11.35 -10.51
CA LYS A 519 11.91 12.38 -9.46
C LYS A 519 13.06 13.36 -9.79
N ASP A 520 13.92 12.98 -10.71
CA ASP A 520 15.12 13.74 -11.03
C ASP A 520 14.90 14.69 -12.21
N ASN A 521 15.57 15.84 -12.17
CA ASN A 521 15.63 16.77 -13.31
C ASN A 521 16.49 16.21 -14.49
N LYS A 522 17.16 15.07 -14.30
CA LYS A 522 17.91 14.37 -15.34
C LYS A 522 17.00 13.42 -16.08
N ILE A 523 16.45 13.88 -17.18
CA ILE A 523 15.48 13.16 -18.00
C ILE A 523 16.07 12.57 -19.29
N GLU A 524 17.37 12.70 -19.50
CA GLU A 524 18.05 12.22 -20.73
C GLU A 524 18.01 10.70 -20.87
N GLY A 525 18.08 9.96 -19.75
CA GLY A 525 18.06 8.50 -19.76
C GLY A 525 19.31 7.84 -20.34
N ALA A 526 19.31 6.51 -20.44
CA ALA A 526 20.32 5.68 -21.10
C ALA A 526 19.67 4.40 -21.63
N ILE A 527 20.28 3.76 -22.62
CA ILE A 527 19.81 2.48 -23.13
C ILE A 527 20.16 1.38 -22.12
N GLU A 528 19.16 0.53 -21.77
CA GLU A 528 19.36 -0.69 -21.04
C GLU A 528 19.24 -1.88 -21.99
N ILE A 529 20.27 -2.73 -22.04
CA ILE A 529 20.29 -3.95 -22.82
C ILE A 529 20.28 -5.13 -21.87
N PHE A 530 19.19 -5.88 -21.85
CA PHE A 530 19.00 -7.09 -21.04
C PHE A 530 19.58 -8.32 -21.72
N GLN A 531 19.66 -8.30 -23.06
CA GLN A 531 20.25 -9.35 -23.88
C GLN A 531 20.82 -8.74 -25.16
N MET A 532 22.08 -9.04 -25.45
CA MET A 532 22.72 -8.64 -26.72
C MET A 532 22.06 -9.37 -27.90
N PRO A 533 22.03 -8.77 -29.11
CA PRO A 533 21.48 -9.45 -30.28
C PRO A 533 22.28 -10.70 -30.61
N GLU A 534 21.57 -11.79 -30.88
CA GLU A 534 22.21 -13.00 -31.39
C GLU A 534 22.55 -12.88 -32.89
N ILE A 535 23.75 -13.26 -33.21
CA ILE A 535 24.32 -13.12 -34.55
C ILE A 535 24.17 -14.41 -35.32
N ASP A 536 23.59 -14.32 -36.51
CA ASP A 536 23.55 -15.41 -37.47
C ASP A 536 24.97 -15.64 -38.02
N LYS A 537 25.49 -16.83 -37.80
CA LYS A 537 26.85 -17.23 -38.22
C LYS A 537 27.07 -17.18 -39.73
N ASN A 538 26.01 -17.23 -40.53
CA ASN A 538 26.11 -17.22 -42.01
C ASN A 538 26.21 -15.79 -42.56
N THR A 539 25.52 -14.83 -41.91
CA THR A 539 25.43 -13.46 -42.40
C THR A 539 26.29 -12.49 -41.61
N ASN A 540 26.78 -12.92 -40.43
CA ASN A 540 27.46 -12.09 -39.42
C ASN A 540 26.67 -10.85 -39.00
N LYS A 541 25.35 -10.96 -39.03
CA LYS A 541 24.38 -9.94 -38.61
C LYS A 541 23.36 -10.56 -37.66
N PRO A 542 22.65 -9.73 -36.82
CA PRO A 542 21.51 -10.25 -36.07
C PRO A 542 20.48 -10.92 -36.99
N TYR A 543 19.84 -11.97 -36.48
CA TYR A 543 18.84 -12.74 -37.25
C TYR A 543 17.73 -11.84 -37.79
N ASN A 544 17.37 -12.01 -39.05
CA ASN A 544 16.26 -11.31 -39.68
C ASN A 544 14.93 -11.71 -39.02
N ASP A 545 14.01 -10.75 -38.92
CA ASP A 545 12.65 -10.92 -38.38
C ASP A 545 12.56 -11.51 -36.94
N ARG A 546 13.69 -11.64 -36.23
CA ARG A 546 13.72 -12.10 -34.84
C ARG A 546 13.33 -10.99 -33.86
N TYR A 547 13.81 -9.76 -34.09
CA TYR A 547 13.58 -8.66 -33.20
C TYR A 547 12.57 -7.67 -33.77
N ILE A 548 11.67 -7.19 -32.90
CA ILE A 548 10.70 -6.16 -33.22
C ILE A 548 10.77 -5.04 -32.19
N LEU A 549 10.44 -3.82 -32.62
CA LEU A 549 10.50 -2.64 -31.79
C LEU A 549 9.17 -1.92 -31.75
N GLY A 550 8.87 -1.29 -30.61
CA GLY A 550 7.69 -0.44 -30.42
C GLY A 550 8.08 0.85 -29.72
N ALA A 551 7.63 2.00 -30.24
CA ALA A 551 7.97 3.30 -29.68
C ALA A 551 6.77 4.22 -29.53
N ASP A 552 6.86 5.07 -28.50
CA ASP A 552 6.02 6.24 -28.29
C ASP A 552 6.92 7.50 -28.38
N PRO A 553 6.95 8.18 -29.54
CA PRO A 553 7.76 9.38 -29.73
C PRO A 553 7.04 10.65 -29.26
N TYR A 554 7.80 11.74 -29.10
CA TYR A 554 7.30 13.11 -28.93
C TYR A 554 7.83 14.00 -30.07
N ASP A 555 7.14 15.09 -30.39
CA ASP A 555 7.50 15.98 -31.51
C ASP A 555 8.07 17.33 -31.08
N ASP A 556 7.80 17.78 -29.86
CA ASP A 556 8.21 19.12 -29.38
C ASP A 556 9.45 19.05 -28.51
N ASP A 557 10.47 19.88 -28.81
CA ASP A 557 11.67 20.02 -27.98
C ASP A 557 11.36 20.68 -26.64
N GLU A 558 10.44 21.66 -26.63
CA GLU A 558 9.91 22.31 -25.43
C GLU A 558 8.48 21.83 -25.15
N SER A 559 8.25 21.31 -23.97
CA SER A 559 6.91 20.88 -23.54
C SER A 559 6.66 21.26 -22.09
N ASN A 560 5.49 21.80 -21.81
CA ASN A 560 4.98 21.99 -20.45
C ASN A 560 4.52 20.66 -19.82
N THR A 561 4.51 19.56 -20.59
CA THR A 561 4.23 18.21 -20.11
C THR A 561 5.53 17.45 -19.94
N MET A 562 5.68 16.70 -18.86
CA MET A 562 6.87 15.86 -18.58
C MET A 562 6.85 14.53 -19.40
N SER A 563 6.39 14.58 -20.67
CA SER A 563 6.35 13.42 -21.56
C SER A 563 7.74 13.02 -22.01
N LEU A 564 8.05 11.71 -21.88
CA LEU A 564 9.32 11.12 -22.31
C LEU A 564 9.11 10.37 -23.64
N GLY A 565 10.19 10.20 -24.40
CA GLY A 565 10.19 9.23 -25.49
C GLY A 565 10.54 7.84 -24.95
N SER A 566 9.80 6.85 -25.38
CA SER A 566 10.03 5.45 -24.93
C SER A 566 10.10 4.50 -26.12
N ILE A 567 11.01 3.52 -26.08
CA ILE A 567 11.16 2.45 -27.07
C ILE A 567 11.58 1.16 -26.39
N PHE A 568 10.94 0.06 -26.81
CA PHE A 568 11.25 -1.31 -26.37
C PHE A 568 11.63 -2.20 -27.54
N VAL A 569 12.50 -3.16 -27.26
CA VAL A 569 12.88 -4.25 -28.20
C VAL A 569 12.45 -5.58 -27.62
N LEU A 570 11.76 -6.39 -28.42
CA LEU A 570 11.30 -7.75 -28.10
C LEU A 570 11.98 -8.77 -29.00
N ASP A 571 12.50 -9.84 -28.42
CA ASP A 571 12.92 -11.04 -29.15
C ASP A 571 11.69 -11.96 -29.35
N LEU A 572 11.26 -12.15 -30.60
CA LEU A 572 10.11 -12.99 -30.94
C LEU A 572 10.30 -14.48 -30.63
N TRP A 573 11.55 -14.96 -30.59
CA TRP A 573 11.82 -16.36 -30.31
C TRP A 573 11.69 -16.72 -28.83
N THR A 574 12.15 -15.82 -27.96
CA THR A 574 12.02 -16.01 -26.50
C THR A 574 10.79 -15.32 -25.94
N ASP A 575 10.18 -14.44 -26.72
CA ASP A 575 9.04 -13.58 -26.35
C ASP A 575 9.33 -12.74 -25.10
N ARG A 576 10.60 -12.21 -25.00
CA ARG A 576 11.09 -11.40 -23.87
C ARG A 576 11.56 -10.03 -24.34
N ILE A 577 11.43 -9.04 -23.44
CA ILE A 577 12.03 -7.71 -23.65
C ILE A 577 13.55 -7.87 -23.53
N VAL A 578 14.29 -7.40 -24.55
CA VAL A 578 15.76 -7.51 -24.64
C VAL A 578 16.47 -6.17 -24.52
N ALA A 579 15.78 -5.05 -24.77
CA ALA A 579 16.30 -3.70 -24.54
C ALA A 579 15.19 -2.68 -24.33
N GLU A 580 15.55 -1.57 -23.69
CA GLU A 580 14.70 -0.40 -23.47
C GLU A 580 15.55 0.88 -23.56
N TYR A 581 14.94 1.94 -24.05
CA TYR A 581 15.33 3.30 -23.78
C TYR A 581 14.09 4.13 -23.44
N THR A 582 14.16 4.87 -22.34
CA THR A 582 13.15 5.89 -22.01
C THR A 582 13.88 7.13 -21.51
N GLY A 583 13.58 8.26 -22.13
CA GLY A 583 14.22 9.52 -21.78
C GLY A 583 13.77 10.68 -22.67
N ARG A 584 14.25 11.87 -22.34
CA ARG A 584 14.04 13.09 -23.13
C ARG A 584 15.38 13.81 -23.31
N PRO A 585 16.15 13.49 -24.37
CA PRO A 585 17.31 14.28 -24.77
C PRO A 585 16.94 15.73 -25.06
N SER A 586 17.95 16.62 -25.10
CA SER A 586 17.75 18.03 -25.36
C SER A 586 17.09 18.35 -26.70
N PHE A 587 17.26 17.46 -27.69
CA PHE A 587 16.60 17.55 -28.99
C PHE A 587 15.82 16.26 -29.29
N ALA A 588 14.63 16.39 -29.86
CA ALA A 588 13.80 15.26 -30.28
C ALA A 588 14.53 14.40 -31.35
N ASP A 589 15.33 15.01 -32.20
CA ASP A 589 16.16 14.32 -33.21
C ASP A 589 17.14 13.30 -32.58
N ASP A 590 17.65 13.57 -31.39
CA ASP A 590 18.57 12.66 -30.69
C ASP A 590 17.79 11.40 -30.23
N TYR A 591 16.56 11.54 -29.76
CA TYR A 591 15.69 10.42 -29.45
C TYR A 591 15.37 9.58 -30.71
N TYR A 592 15.03 10.25 -31.82
CA TYR A 592 14.77 9.54 -33.08
C TYR A 592 16.01 8.79 -33.59
N GLU A 593 17.21 9.35 -33.38
CA GLU A 593 18.45 8.68 -33.74
C GLU A 593 18.73 7.46 -32.84
N ILE A 594 18.41 7.52 -31.55
CA ILE A 594 18.47 6.36 -30.65
C ILE A 594 17.54 5.26 -31.17
N CYS A 595 16.30 5.60 -31.56
CA CYS A 595 15.36 4.64 -32.14
C CYS A 595 15.93 3.99 -33.41
N ARG A 596 16.53 4.78 -34.30
CA ARG A 596 17.15 4.28 -35.55
C ARG A 596 18.33 3.35 -35.27
N LYS A 597 19.20 3.72 -34.34
CA LYS A 597 20.34 2.88 -33.94
C LYS A 597 19.90 1.56 -33.31
N LEU A 598 18.86 1.54 -32.47
CA LEU A 598 18.29 0.33 -31.90
C LEU A 598 17.74 -0.61 -33.01
N CYS A 599 17.05 -0.04 -34.03
CA CYS A 599 16.60 -0.83 -35.17
C CYS A 599 17.77 -1.50 -35.92
N LEU A 600 18.87 -0.74 -36.14
CA LEU A 600 20.04 -1.25 -36.82
C LEU A 600 20.81 -2.27 -35.98
N PHE A 601 20.97 -2.00 -34.69
CA PHE A 601 21.70 -2.85 -33.75
C PHE A 601 21.05 -4.24 -33.58
N TYR A 602 19.72 -4.30 -33.54
CA TYR A 602 18.97 -5.55 -33.44
C TYR A 602 18.49 -6.09 -34.80
N ASN A 603 18.77 -5.39 -35.90
CA ASN A 603 18.25 -5.73 -37.24
C ASN A 603 16.70 -5.91 -37.22
N GLY A 604 16.02 -5.04 -36.48
CA GLY A 604 14.57 -5.12 -36.25
C GLY A 604 13.80 -3.99 -36.93
N ARG A 605 12.47 -4.17 -37.02
CA ARG A 605 11.55 -3.15 -37.54
C ARG A 605 10.76 -2.51 -36.43
N LEU A 606 10.52 -1.18 -36.57
CA LEU A 606 9.88 -0.32 -35.59
C LEU A 606 8.42 -0.04 -35.97
N ASN A 607 7.48 -0.34 -35.07
CA ASN A 607 6.14 0.23 -35.05
C ASN A 607 6.07 1.38 -34.06
N TYR A 608 5.41 2.46 -34.41
CA TYR A 608 5.34 3.67 -33.60
C TYR A 608 4.01 4.40 -33.82
N GLU A 609 3.71 5.35 -32.95
CA GLU A 609 2.55 6.23 -33.08
C GLU A 609 2.75 7.23 -34.24
N TYR A 610 2.04 7.00 -35.35
CA TYR A 610 2.14 7.81 -36.59
C TYR A 610 1.67 9.27 -36.43
N ASN A 611 0.86 9.56 -35.43
CA ASN A 611 0.36 10.92 -35.17
C ASN A 611 1.54 11.89 -34.88
N LYS A 612 2.69 11.38 -34.48
CA LYS A 612 3.96 12.09 -34.27
C LYS A 612 4.82 12.03 -35.53
N LYS A 613 4.93 13.12 -36.25
CA LYS A 613 5.56 13.17 -37.60
C LYS A 613 7.07 13.30 -37.59
N GLY A 614 7.68 13.79 -36.51
CA GLY A 614 9.11 14.05 -36.40
C GLY A 614 9.94 12.79 -36.66
N LEU A 615 9.58 11.66 -36.04
CA LEU A 615 10.29 10.39 -36.22
C LEU A 615 10.29 9.93 -37.69
N PHE A 616 9.16 10.02 -38.39
CA PHE A 616 9.08 9.69 -39.83
C PHE A 616 10.02 10.56 -40.65
N SER A 617 10.00 11.87 -40.41
CA SER A 617 10.84 12.83 -41.13
C SER A 617 12.33 12.53 -40.91
N HIS A 618 12.74 12.23 -39.67
CA HIS A 618 14.11 11.86 -39.33
C HIS A 618 14.59 10.60 -40.05
N PHE A 619 13.76 9.53 -40.06
CA PHE A 619 14.09 8.30 -40.79
C PHE A 619 14.11 8.50 -42.31
N SER A 620 13.26 9.37 -42.84
CA SER A 620 13.22 9.71 -44.27
C SER A 620 14.49 10.40 -44.72
N THR A 621 14.95 11.41 -43.99
CA THR A 621 16.19 12.19 -44.32
C THR A 621 17.43 11.31 -44.26
N ARG A 622 17.40 10.21 -43.49
CA ARG A 622 18.51 9.25 -43.35
C ARG A 622 18.38 8.00 -44.21
N ASN A 623 17.45 8.02 -45.17
CA ASN A 623 17.14 6.85 -46.04
C ASN A 623 16.85 5.55 -45.26
N SER A 624 16.21 5.66 -44.11
CA SER A 624 16.00 4.56 -43.16
C SER A 624 14.51 4.13 -43.03
N LEU A 625 13.63 4.58 -43.94
CA LEU A 625 12.20 4.26 -43.91
C LEU A 625 11.90 2.73 -43.98
N TYR A 626 12.85 1.93 -44.48
CA TYR A 626 12.74 0.48 -44.50
C TYR A 626 12.76 -0.15 -43.10
N LEU A 627 13.26 0.56 -42.10
CA LEU A 627 13.24 0.11 -40.71
C LEU A 627 11.87 0.33 -40.04
N LEU A 628 11.02 1.19 -40.62
CA LEU A 628 9.67 1.43 -40.11
C LEU A 628 8.69 0.42 -40.71
N THR A 629 7.76 -0.06 -39.90
CA THR A 629 6.68 -0.95 -40.36
C THR A 629 5.69 -0.20 -41.25
N ASP A 630 5.13 -0.90 -42.21
CA ASP A 630 3.91 -0.45 -42.88
C ASP A 630 2.72 -0.52 -41.94
N VAL A 631 1.60 0.07 -42.32
CA VAL A 631 0.33 -0.06 -41.57
C VAL A 631 0.00 -1.53 -41.43
N LEU A 632 -0.26 -1.95 -40.19
CA LEU A 632 -0.51 -3.34 -39.83
C LEU A 632 -1.80 -3.86 -40.48
N ASP A 633 -1.71 -4.93 -41.24
CA ASP A 633 -2.81 -5.44 -42.10
C ASP A 633 -4.01 -5.91 -41.27
N PHE A 634 -3.77 -6.58 -40.14
CA PHE A 634 -4.85 -7.07 -39.26
C PHE A 634 -5.72 -5.93 -38.66
N LEU A 635 -5.19 -4.70 -38.51
CA LEU A 635 -5.98 -3.55 -38.05
C LEU A 635 -6.99 -3.08 -39.11
N LYS A 636 -6.66 -3.28 -40.40
CA LYS A 636 -7.58 -3.01 -41.51
C LYS A 636 -8.69 -4.09 -41.55
N GLU A 637 -8.31 -5.36 -41.41
CA GLU A 637 -9.25 -6.48 -41.38
C GLU A 637 -10.26 -6.39 -40.23
N LYS A 638 -9.82 -5.93 -39.06
CA LYS A 638 -10.71 -5.70 -37.91
C LYS A 638 -11.55 -4.41 -37.99
N GLN A 639 -11.53 -3.69 -39.11
CA GLN A 639 -12.25 -2.42 -39.32
C GLN A 639 -11.94 -1.34 -38.25
N MET A 640 -10.78 -1.42 -37.62
CA MET A 640 -10.33 -0.44 -36.62
C MET A 640 -9.73 0.81 -37.28
N MET A 641 -9.49 0.77 -38.59
CA MET A 641 -9.03 1.91 -39.40
C MET A 641 -10.07 2.21 -40.50
N LYS A 642 -10.31 3.49 -40.77
CA LYS A 642 -11.18 3.90 -41.88
C LYS A 642 -10.47 3.66 -43.21
N ASP A 643 -11.19 3.13 -44.18
CA ASP A 643 -10.76 3.03 -45.57
C ASP A 643 -10.43 4.43 -46.09
N GLY A 644 -9.20 4.64 -46.59
CA GLY A 644 -8.78 5.91 -47.19
C GLY A 644 -7.43 6.46 -46.71
N ILE A 645 -6.81 5.89 -45.67
CA ILE A 645 -5.40 6.20 -45.34
C ILE A 645 -4.54 5.41 -46.34
N GLY A 646 -3.96 6.16 -47.30
CA GLY A 646 -3.25 5.57 -48.45
C GLY A 646 -2.13 4.62 -48.03
N ASN A 647 -1.85 3.65 -48.89
CA ASN A 647 -0.82 2.58 -48.75
C ASN A 647 0.64 3.08 -48.56
N LYS A 648 0.87 4.34 -48.30
CA LYS A 648 2.19 4.97 -48.11
C LYS A 648 2.52 5.42 -46.69
N SER A 649 1.61 5.23 -45.72
CA SER A 649 1.87 5.60 -44.33
C SER A 649 2.61 4.49 -43.59
N LYS A 650 3.60 4.89 -42.76
CA LYS A 650 4.37 4.02 -41.86
C LYS A 650 3.83 4.13 -40.45
N GLY A 651 3.93 3.07 -39.65
CA GLY A 651 3.51 3.04 -38.25
C GLY A 651 1.99 2.87 -38.05
N THR A 652 1.52 3.11 -36.84
CA THR A 652 0.12 2.92 -36.43
C THR A 652 -0.53 4.24 -36.04
N ASN A 653 -1.72 4.54 -36.58
CA ASN A 653 -2.50 5.69 -36.16
C ASN A 653 -3.18 5.39 -34.83
N ALA A 654 -2.78 6.04 -33.76
CA ALA A 654 -3.27 5.85 -32.41
C ALA A 654 -4.66 6.47 -32.22
N SER A 655 -5.72 5.73 -32.53
CA SER A 655 -7.09 6.08 -32.13
C SER A 655 -7.39 5.51 -30.73
N PRO A 656 -8.39 6.06 -29.99
CA PRO A 656 -8.81 5.50 -28.70
C PRO A 656 -9.10 3.99 -28.74
N ALA A 657 -9.73 3.51 -29.82
CA ALA A 657 -10.03 2.09 -30.02
C ALA A 657 -8.78 1.23 -30.22
N ILE A 658 -7.80 1.70 -31.02
CA ILE A 658 -6.54 1.03 -31.25
C ILE A 658 -5.72 1.01 -29.98
N ASN A 659 -5.65 2.11 -29.23
CA ASN A 659 -4.94 2.18 -27.95
C ASN A 659 -5.57 1.25 -26.90
N ALA A 660 -6.90 1.17 -26.82
CA ALA A 660 -7.59 0.23 -25.93
C ALA A 660 -7.26 -1.23 -26.31
N TYR A 661 -7.26 -1.55 -27.62
CA TYR A 661 -6.88 -2.87 -28.11
C TYR A 661 -5.42 -3.19 -27.80
N ALA A 662 -4.49 -2.27 -28.06
CA ALA A 662 -3.06 -2.41 -27.76
C ALA A 662 -2.80 -2.74 -26.29
N ARG A 663 -3.46 -2.02 -25.39
CA ARG A 663 -3.38 -2.26 -23.93
C ARG A 663 -3.97 -3.62 -23.54
N SER A 664 -5.07 -4.04 -24.18
CA SER A 664 -5.63 -5.38 -23.98
C SER A 664 -4.64 -6.49 -24.39
N ARG A 665 -3.91 -6.30 -25.49
CA ARG A 665 -2.86 -7.23 -25.93
C ARG A 665 -1.67 -7.24 -24.95
N LEU A 666 -1.25 -6.07 -24.46
CA LEU A 666 -0.22 -5.99 -23.44
C LEU A 666 -0.61 -6.74 -22.16
N ARG A 667 -1.86 -6.55 -21.69
CA ARG A 667 -2.36 -7.30 -20.51
C ARG A 667 -2.34 -8.80 -20.77
N SER A 668 -2.81 -9.25 -21.94
CA SER A 668 -2.82 -10.67 -22.29
C SER A 668 -1.40 -11.25 -22.37
N TRP A 669 -0.42 -10.50 -22.89
CA TRP A 669 0.98 -10.88 -22.93
C TRP A 669 1.58 -11.00 -21.51
N LEU A 670 1.33 -10.05 -20.63
CA LEU A 670 1.79 -10.07 -19.24
C LEU A 670 1.27 -11.28 -18.45
N LEU A 671 0.03 -11.69 -18.72
CA LEU A 671 -0.64 -12.80 -18.02
C LEU A 671 -0.40 -14.16 -18.69
N SER A 672 0.23 -14.21 -19.88
CA SER A 672 0.49 -15.48 -20.55
C SER A 672 1.46 -16.33 -19.72
N PRO A 673 1.21 -17.64 -19.56
CA PRO A 673 2.08 -18.53 -18.79
C PRO A 673 3.41 -18.76 -19.51
N VAL A 674 4.50 -18.75 -18.77
CA VAL A 674 5.85 -19.07 -19.25
C VAL A 674 6.55 -20.01 -18.28
N PRO A 675 7.35 -20.96 -18.76
CA PRO A 675 8.16 -21.81 -17.90
C PRO A 675 9.34 -21.02 -17.32
N VAL A 676 9.57 -21.18 -16.02
CA VAL A 676 10.71 -20.62 -15.29
C VAL A 676 11.31 -21.73 -14.43
N ILE A 677 12.63 -21.84 -14.43
CA ILE A 677 13.32 -22.78 -13.54
C ILE A 677 13.41 -22.17 -12.15
N GLN A 678 12.84 -22.80 -11.15
CA GLN A 678 12.94 -22.42 -9.75
C GLN A 678 13.57 -23.54 -8.92
N THR A 679 14.40 -23.17 -7.96
CA THR A 679 14.97 -24.14 -7.00
C THR A 679 13.94 -24.32 -5.87
N ILE A 680 13.30 -25.48 -5.84
CA ILE A 680 12.35 -25.86 -4.80
C ILE A 680 12.95 -27.08 -4.09
N ASP A 681 13.14 -27.00 -2.78
CA ASP A 681 13.72 -28.06 -1.94
C ASP A 681 15.13 -28.52 -2.40
N GLY A 682 15.91 -27.60 -2.98
CA GLY A 682 17.27 -27.89 -3.50
C GLY A 682 17.28 -28.54 -4.91
N GLU A 683 16.13 -28.80 -5.51
CA GLU A 683 15.99 -29.32 -6.87
C GLU A 683 15.50 -28.22 -7.82
N SER A 684 16.07 -28.17 -9.04
CA SER A 684 15.63 -27.28 -10.10
C SER A 684 14.36 -27.86 -10.75
N LYS A 685 13.23 -27.18 -10.58
CA LYS A 685 11.93 -27.57 -11.16
C LYS A 685 11.44 -26.49 -12.11
N GLU A 686 10.86 -26.91 -13.22
CA GLU A 686 10.20 -26.02 -14.16
C GLU A 686 8.79 -25.70 -13.65
N VAL A 687 8.50 -24.40 -13.45
CA VAL A 687 7.21 -23.91 -12.94
C VAL A 687 6.64 -22.92 -13.94
N MET A 688 5.33 -23.06 -14.24
CA MET A 688 4.63 -22.11 -15.09
C MET A 688 4.23 -20.87 -14.27
N VAL A 689 4.73 -19.70 -14.66
CA VAL A 689 4.40 -18.42 -14.02
C VAL A 689 3.85 -17.43 -15.04
N PRO A 690 3.02 -16.44 -14.66
CA PRO A 690 2.69 -15.32 -15.53
C PRO A 690 3.95 -14.62 -16.04
N ARG A 691 3.98 -14.27 -17.33
CA ARG A 691 5.13 -13.64 -18.00
C ARG A 691 5.63 -12.39 -17.31
N LEU A 692 4.73 -11.61 -16.65
CA LEU A 692 5.10 -10.41 -15.90
C LEU A 692 6.23 -10.67 -14.89
N PHE A 693 6.34 -11.88 -14.32
CA PHE A 693 7.42 -12.24 -13.40
C PHE A 693 8.79 -12.40 -14.09
N THR A 694 8.84 -12.38 -15.42
CA THR A 694 10.10 -12.33 -16.19
C THR A 694 10.50 -10.92 -16.61
N VAL A 695 9.62 -9.93 -16.43
CA VAL A 695 9.89 -8.53 -16.77
C VAL A 695 10.89 -7.94 -15.76
N ARG A 696 11.95 -7.32 -16.27
CA ARG A 696 13.02 -6.69 -15.49
C ARG A 696 12.93 -5.16 -15.48
N ASN A 697 12.09 -4.58 -16.33
CA ASN A 697 11.92 -3.14 -16.48
C ASN A 697 11.09 -2.57 -15.32
N ARG A 698 11.77 -2.13 -14.26
CA ARG A 698 11.15 -1.64 -13.02
C ARG A 698 10.21 -0.44 -13.25
N ALA A 699 10.63 0.53 -14.05
CA ALA A 699 9.82 1.70 -14.34
C ALA A 699 8.56 1.35 -15.15
N LEU A 700 8.65 0.40 -16.10
CA LEU A 700 7.47 -0.13 -16.79
C LEU A 700 6.47 -0.79 -15.82
N LEU A 701 6.96 -1.63 -14.90
CA LEU A 701 6.10 -2.23 -13.87
C LEU A 701 5.41 -1.16 -13.02
N LYS A 702 6.11 -0.10 -12.65
CA LYS A 702 5.53 1.03 -11.90
C LYS A 702 4.51 1.83 -12.72
N GLU A 703 4.77 2.07 -14.01
CA GLU A 703 3.79 2.69 -14.90
C GLU A 703 2.52 1.85 -15.02
N LEU A 704 2.66 0.52 -15.20
CA LEU A 704 1.54 -0.40 -15.25
C LEU A 704 0.70 -0.39 -13.97
N ILE A 705 1.34 -0.33 -12.80
CA ILE A 705 0.67 -0.22 -11.49
C ILE A 705 -0.11 1.10 -11.38
N ASN A 706 0.46 2.19 -11.87
CA ASN A 706 -0.14 3.52 -11.77
C ASN A 706 -1.05 3.87 -12.94
N TYR A 707 -1.19 2.97 -13.92
CA TYR A 707 -1.91 3.22 -15.15
C TYR A 707 -3.38 3.64 -14.88
N ASN A 708 -3.78 4.74 -15.51
CA ASN A 708 -5.15 5.22 -15.58
C ASN A 708 -5.42 5.84 -16.97
N SER A 709 -6.68 6.13 -17.30
CA SER A 709 -7.06 6.62 -18.63
C SER A 709 -6.69 8.09 -18.91
N GLU A 710 -6.30 8.84 -17.87
CA GLU A 710 -6.10 10.31 -17.95
C GLU A 710 -4.60 10.69 -17.82
N GLY A 711 -3.76 9.79 -17.31
CA GLY A 711 -2.33 10.04 -17.11
C GLY A 711 -1.50 9.84 -18.36
N ASN A 712 -0.26 10.33 -18.32
CA ASN A 712 0.75 10.09 -19.35
C ASN A 712 1.62 8.89 -18.95
N PHE A 713 1.63 7.85 -19.80
CA PHE A 713 2.30 6.56 -19.56
C PHE A 713 3.07 6.13 -20.81
N ASP A 714 4.21 6.76 -21.03
CA ASP A 714 4.99 6.67 -22.28
C ASP A 714 5.49 5.23 -22.52
N ARG A 715 5.91 4.51 -21.46
CA ARG A 715 6.32 3.09 -21.59
C ARG A 715 5.16 2.16 -21.92
N VAL A 716 3.99 2.39 -21.32
CA VAL A 716 2.79 1.60 -21.59
C VAL A 716 2.34 1.82 -23.04
N SER A 717 2.44 3.06 -23.54
CA SER A 717 2.14 3.40 -24.95
C SER A 717 3.11 2.73 -25.90
N ALA A 718 4.41 2.82 -25.66
CA ALA A 718 5.45 2.15 -26.47
C ALA A 718 5.28 0.62 -26.49
N MET A 719 5.01 0.01 -25.34
CA MET A 719 4.70 -1.42 -25.25
C MET A 719 3.40 -1.77 -25.98
N GLY A 720 2.42 -0.87 -25.98
CA GLY A 720 1.20 -1.04 -26.78
C GLY A 720 1.51 -1.13 -28.28
N MET A 721 2.32 -0.23 -28.82
CA MET A 721 2.78 -0.26 -30.22
C MET A 721 3.57 -1.54 -30.52
N LEU A 722 4.40 -1.99 -29.59
CA LEU A 722 5.15 -3.24 -29.70
C LEU A 722 4.22 -4.46 -29.76
N MET A 723 3.20 -4.51 -28.90
CA MET A 723 2.24 -5.63 -28.87
C MET A 723 1.38 -5.72 -30.13
N LEU A 724 1.05 -4.59 -30.76
CA LEU A 724 0.37 -4.58 -32.04
C LEU A 724 1.25 -5.21 -33.14
N LEU A 725 2.52 -4.84 -33.21
CA LEU A 725 3.45 -5.44 -34.18
C LEU A 725 3.70 -6.93 -33.91
N ARG A 726 3.80 -7.30 -32.64
CA ARG A 726 3.91 -8.71 -32.24
C ARG A 726 2.72 -9.53 -32.74
N GLU A 727 1.50 -9.03 -32.58
CA GLU A 727 0.29 -9.72 -33.04
C GLU A 727 0.28 -9.86 -34.57
N ASP A 728 0.63 -8.82 -35.33
CA ASP A 728 0.73 -8.88 -36.80
C ASP A 728 1.72 -9.95 -37.25
N LYS A 729 2.88 -10.02 -36.58
CA LYS A 729 3.90 -11.06 -36.89
C LYS A 729 3.39 -12.47 -36.56
N MET A 730 2.70 -12.66 -35.44
CA MET A 730 2.15 -13.96 -35.04
C MET A 730 1.03 -14.44 -36.00
N ILE A 731 0.15 -13.54 -36.43
CA ILE A 731 -0.91 -13.85 -37.41
C ILE A 731 -0.29 -14.26 -38.76
N LYS A 732 0.70 -13.50 -39.24
CA LYS A 732 1.41 -13.82 -40.50
C LYS A 732 2.14 -15.15 -40.43
N TYR A 733 2.76 -15.46 -39.30
CA TYR A 733 3.42 -16.72 -39.07
C TYR A 733 2.42 -17.89 -39.11
N GLN A 734 1.29 -17.79 -38.40
CA GLN A 734 0.25 -18.82 -38.41
C GLN A 734 -0.38 -18.99 -39.78
N GLY A 735 -0.57 -17.90 -40.53
CA GLY A 735 -1.06 -17.92 -41.90
C GLY A 735 -0.12 -18.64 -42.84
N ASN A 736 1.19 -18.43 -42.74
CA ASN A 736 2.20 -19.12 -43.54
C ASN A 736 2.26 -20.60 -43.20
N VAL A 737 2.28 -20.99 -41.94
CA VAL A 737 2.21 -22.39 -41.49
C VAL A 737 0.92 -23.08 -42.01
N GLY A 738 -0.18 -22.35 -42.07
CA GLY A 738 -1.44 -22.85 -42.65
C GLY A 738 -1.34 -23.08 -44.16
N ARG A 739 -0.72 -22.14 -44.90
CA ARG A 739 -0.47 -22.28 -46.34
C ARG A 739 0.53 -23.39 -46.63
N ASP A 740 1.65 -23.44 -45.96
CA ASP A 740 2.66 -24.50 -46.09
C ASP A 740 2.07 -25.88 -45.74
N ARG A 741 1.13 -25.98 -44.82
CA ARG A 741 0.40 -27.22 -44.54
C ARG A 741 -0.57 -27.59 -45.66
N GLN A 742 -1.24 -26.61 -46.27
CA GLN A 742 -2.10 -26.87 -47.43
C GLN A 742 -1.30 -27.24 -48.66
N GLU A 743 -0.23 -26.51 -48.98
CA GLU A 743 0.67 -26.85 -50.11
C GLU A 743 1.42 -28.16 -49.91
N ASN A 744 1.85 -28.49 -48.66
CA ASN A 744 2.46 -29.75 -48.34
C ASN A 744 1.46 -30.92 -48.24
N ALA A 745 0.20 -30.67 -47.89
CA ALA A 745 -0.87 -31.68 -47.95
C ALA A 745 -1.22 -32.06 -49.41
N GLU A 746 -1.04 -31.15 -50.36
CA GLU A 746 -1.20 -31.42 -51.78
C GLU A 746 0.03 -32.08 -52.40
N ASN A 747 1.23 -32.00 -51.79
CA ASN A 747 2.50 -32.48 -52.30
C ASN A 747 3.18 -33.58 -51.47
N SER A 748 2.61 -34.03 -50.34
CA SER A 748 3.35 -34.91 -49.45
C SER A 748 3.05 -36.40 -49.64
N TYR A 749 4.07 -37.07 -50.02
CA TYR A 749 4.49 -38.33 -49.39
C TYR A 749 5.83 -38.07 -48.70
N ASP A 750 5.86 -38.43 -47.40
CA ASP A 750 6.96 -38.41 -46.44
C ASP A 750 7.18 -37.14 -45.65
N GLY A 751 6.73 -37.29 -44.40
CA GLY A 751 6.74 -36.27 -43.45
C GLY A 751 7.73 -36.36 -42.34
N GLU A 752 8.46 -35.35 -42.11
CA GLU A 752 8.89 -34.82 -40.80
C GLU A 752 9.15 -33.34 -40.99
N ASP A 753 8.33 -32.53 -40.31
CA ASP A 753 8.47 -31.07 -40.32
C ASP A 753 9.73 -30.66 -39.54
N PRO A 754 10.77 -30.12 -40.20
CA PRO A 754 12.02 -29.75 -39.53
C PRO A 754 11.88 -28.61 -38.55
N PHE A 755 10.78 -27.84 -38.60
CA PHE A 755 10.60 -26.65 -37.80
C PHE A 755 10.18 -26.94 -36.33
N PHE A 756 9.48 -28.04 -36.08
CA PHE A 756 9.04 -28.41 -34.73
C PHE A 756 10.09 -29.19 -33.92
N LYS A 757 11.15 -29.72 -34.54
CA LYS A 757 12.23 -30.47 -33.84
C LYS A 757 13.34 -29.59 -33.28
N ARG A 758 13.38 -28.25 -33.53
CA ARG A 758 14.54 -27.41 -33.14
C ARG A 758 14.31 -26.47 -31.95
N ASN A 759 13.13 -26.33 -31.42
CA ASN A 759 12.85 -25.27 -30.42
C ASN A 759 12.48 -25.73 -29.02
N TYR A 760 12.69 -26.98 -28.66
CA TYR A 760 12.56 -27.45 -27.29
C TYR A 760 13.78 -28.30 -26.90
N HIS A 761 14.85 -27.59 -26.52
CA HIS A 761 15.85 -28.11 -25.61
C HIS A 761 16.22 -27.00 -24.61
N PRO A 762 16.40 -27.35 -23.29
CA PRO A 762 16.34 -26.51 -22.12
C PRO A 762 17.39 -25.43 -22.09
#